data_7e874a6ec58d0e5895534b56ae40fed3
#
_entry.id   7e874a6ec58d0e5895534b56ae40fed3
#
_cell.length_a   1.000
_cell.length_b   1.000
_cell.length_c   1.000
_cell.angle_alpha   90.00
_cell.angle_beta   90.00
_cell.angle_gamma   90.00
#
_symmetry.space_group_name_H-M   'P 1'
#
loop_
_entity.id
_entity.type
_entity.pdbx_description
1 polymer ?
#
loop_
_entity_poly.entity_id
_entity_poly.type
_entity_poly.pdbx_seq_one_letter_code
_entity_poly.pdbx_strand_id
1 'polypeptide(L)'
;METQPLIAPVIDALREHHPNADTSDITRAFEVARTAHTGQLRKSGEDYITHPVAVTQILAELGLNEVTLIASLLHDTVEDTPYSLTQLRVDFGDEIANLVDGVTKLDKLTYGPTAEAETVRKMVIAMSRDIRVLVIKLADRLHNARTWSYVSSESAQRKARETLDIYAPLAHRLGMNAIKWELEDLSFEALEPKKFEEISRLVAERSPSRDALTAEVIEAVQGDLLRDSIAATVTGRKKHFFSVYQKMVVRGREFNEIYDLVGIRVLVNDVRDCYAVLGSIHARWSPVPGRFKDYIAMPKFNLYQSLHTTVIGPNGKAIEIQIRTYEMHSRAEFGIAAHWKYKQGGDPEGNSPEMLWLRQLHEWQKETEDPSEFLEALRFDLGSPEVFVFTPKGSVVALPGGSTPVDFAFSVHTDVGLRCAGAKVNGRLVPLESKLNNGDVVEIVTNKGENAGPSRDWLNFVKSPRARSKIKAWFSKERREEAIDAGRESIARQMRKAGLPLQKIFAGHSLLELAHDMHYADIDALYSAVGDGHVSAASIIEKLVASLGAEDSHPEVTIENIPTGVQTTRRTSSAIEVEGVDDVLVKLARCCTPVPGDPIMGFITKGSGISVHREDCINASDLEKNQSERVVGVKWLPGAASIFLVNIQVEALDRARLLADVTRTLSEQHVNILSAAVSTSKDRVAISRFTFEMADAKHLDSVLAAVRGIEGVYDVYRT
;
A
#
# COMPACT_ATOMS: atom_id res chain seq x y z
N MET A 1 -44.23 16.61 -17.91
CA MET A 1 -43.75 15.21 -17.80
C MET A 1 -43.85 14.82 -16.34
N GLU A 2 -44.68 13.85 -16.00
CA GLU A 2 -44.70 13.31 -14.63
C GLU A 2 -43.33 12.73 -14.32
N THR A 3 -42.73 13.24 -13.24
CA THR A 3 -41.43 12.74 -12.74
C THR A 3 -41.64 11.28 -12.32
N GLN A 4 -40.87 10.36 -12.89
CA GLN A 4 -41.00 8.96 -12.48
C GLN A 4 -40.64 8.81 -11.00
N PRO A 5 -41.36 7.99 -10.21
CA PRO A 5 -41.17 7.88 -8.77
C PRO A 5 -39.73 7.57 -8.34
N LEU A 6 -38.99 6.84 -9.20
CA LEU A 6 -37.64 6.38 -8.88
C LEU A 6 -36.59 7.51 -8.91
N ILE A 7 -36.72 8.50 -9.81
CA ILE A 7 -35.77 9.61 -9.97
C ILE A 7 -36.14 10.83 -9.12
N ALA A 8 -37.38 10.90 -8.64
CA ALA A 8 -37.90 12.05 -7.89
C ALA A 8 -37.02 12.41 -6.68
N PRO A 9 -36.57 11.47 -5.83
CA PRO A 9 -35.70 11.82 -4.69
C PRO A 9 -34.38 12.47 -5.10
N VAL A 10 -33.78 12.06 -6.23
CA VAL A 10 -32.56 12.65 -6.78
C VAL A 10 -32.80 14.12 -7.17
N ILE A 11 -33.93 14.39 -7.83
CA ILE A 11 -34.32 15.76 -8.25
C ILE A 11 -34.59 16.63 -7.04
N ASP A 12 -35.27 16.10 -6.03
CA ASP A 12 -35.56 16.84 -4.80
C ASP A 12 -34.28 17.19 -4.03
N ALA A 13 -33.35 16.23 -3.88
CA ALA A 13 -32.05 16.47 -3.26
C ALA A 13 -31.20 17.48 -4.06
N LEU A 14 -31.22 17.41 -5.40
CA LEU A 14 -30.54 18.41 -6.21
C LEU A 14 -31.10 19.80 -5.99
N ARG A 15 -32.42 19.94 -6.00
CA ARG A 15 -33.09 21.25 -5.81
C ARG A 15 -32.87 21.86 -4.43
N GLU A 16 -32.69 21.05 -3.40
CA GLU A 16 -32.31 21.49 -2.06
C GLU A 16 -30.97 22.25 -2.07
N HIS A 17 -30.02 21.79 -2.87
CA HIS A 17 -28.70 22.39 -2.98
C HIS A 17 -28.57 23.39 -4.14
N HIS A 18 -29.27 23.15 -5.23
CA HIS A 18 -29.27 23.95 -6.48
C HIS A 18 -30.70 24.29 -6.92
N PRO A 19 -31.38 25.29 -6.30
CA PRO A 19 -32.81 25.58 -6.53
C PRO A 19 -33.17 25.87 -8.00
N ASN A 20 -32.21 26.37 -8.78
CA ASN A 20 -32.39 26.76 -10.18
C ASN A 20 -31.86 25.72 -11.19
N ALA A 21 -31.53 24.52 -10.75
CA ALA A 21 -30.99 23.49 -11.62
C ALA A 21 -32.01 23.03 -12.68
N ASP A 22 -31.55 22.88 -13.93
CA ASP A 22 -32.33 22.25 -14.99
C ASP A 22 -32.28 20.74 -14.88
N THR A 23 -33.40 20.13 -14.58
CA THR A 23 -33.52 18.68 -14.37
C THR A 23 -33.86 17.90 -15.64
N SER A 24 -33.95 18.56 -16.80
CA SER A 24 -34.32 17.93 -18.07
C SER A 24 -33.29 16.89 -18.51
N ASP A 25 -32.00 17.22 -18.45
CA ASP A 25 -30.91 16.32 -18.85
C ASP A 25 -30.71 15.16 -17.86
N ILE A 26 -30.97 15.37 -16.57
CA ILE A 26 -30.97 14.28 -15.58
C ILE A 26 -32.09 13.27 -15.88
N THR A 27 -33.29 13.77 -16.18
CA THR A 27 -34.41 12.91 -16.56
C THR A 27 -34.13 12.13 -17.85
N ARG A 28 -33.51 12.80 -18.83
CA ARG A 28 -33.08 12.16 -20.08
C ARG A 28 -32.02 11.07 -19.84
N ALA A 29 -31.02 11.35 -19.00
CA ALA A 29 -29.98 10.40 -18.63
C ALA A 29 -30.55 9.17 -17.91
N PHE A 30 -31.51 9.39 -17.01
CA PHE A 30 -32.22 8.30 -16.34
C PHE A 30 -32.96 7.41 -17.34
N GLU A 31 -33.67 7.96 -18.34
CA GLU A 31 -34.37 7.20 -19.36
C GLU A 31 -33.40 6.39 -20.25
N VAL A 32 -32.26 6.98 -20.62
CA VAL A 32 -31.19 6.28 -21.37
C VAL A 32 -30.63 5.13 -20.54
N ALA A 33 -30.26 5.37 -19.27
CA ALA A 33 -29.74 4.33 -18.40
C ALA A 33 -30.79 3.21 -18.17
N ARG A 34 -32.03 3.56 -17.91
CA ARG A 34 -33.13 2.61 -17.73
C ARG A 34 -33.33 1.73 -18.95
N THR A 35 -33.32 2.33 -20.16
CA THR A 35 -33.47 1.61 -21.40
C THR A 35 -32.29 0.70 -21.68
N ALA A 36 -31.07 1.19 -21.46
CA ALA A 36 -29.85 0.42 -21.68
C ALA A 36 -29.75 -0.83 -20.77
N HIS A 37 -30.18 -0.72 -19.51
CA HIS A 37 -30.18 -1.82 -18.55
C HIS A 37 -31.46 -2.65 -18.51
N THR A 38 -32.36 -2.50 -19.51
CA THR A 38 -33.62 -3.23 -19.55
C THR A 38 -33.39 -4.76 -19.50
N GLY A 39 -34.02 -5.43 -18.53
CA GLY A 39 -33.92 -6.88 -18.34
C GLY A 39 -32.69 -7.35 -17.54
N GLN A 40 -31.83 -6.45 -17.11
CA GLN A 40 -30.75 -6.77 -16.18
C GLN A 40 -31.26 -6.69 -14.73
N LEU A 41 -30.89 -7.68 -13.93
CA LEU A 41 -31.23 -7.74 -12.51
C LEU A 41 -29.96 -7.72 -11.65
N ARG A 42 -30.04 -7.09 -10.49
CA ARG A 42 -29.04 -7.19 -9.44
C ARG A 42 -29.10 -8.54 -8.75
N LYS A 43 -28.05 -8.87 -7.96
CA LYS A 43 -28.06 -10.08 -7.11
C LYS A 43 -29.14 -10.04 -6.02
N SER A 44 -29.66 -8.86 -5.69
CA SER A 44 -30.83 -8.68 -4.80
C SER A 44 -32.16 -9.06 -5.46
N GLY A 45 -32.19 -9.22 -6.79
CA GLY A 45 -33.38 -9.45 -7.58
C GLY A 45 -34.09 -8.19 -8.08
N GLU A 46 -33.60 -7.02 -7.73
CA GLU A 46 -34.12 -5.72 -8.19
C GLU A 46 -33.63 -5.39 -9.63
N ASP A 47 -34.38 -4.53 -10.34
CA ASP A 47 -33.94 -4.00 -11.63
C ASP A 47 -32.60 -3.25 -11.47
N TYR A 48 -31.68 -3.46 -12.42
CA TYR A 48 -30.32 -2.91 -12.34
C TYR A 48 -30.31 -1.38 -12.21
N ILE A 49 -31.27 -0.68 -12.83
CA ILE A 49 -31.38 0.79 -12.78
C ILE A 49 -31.48 1.34 -11.36
N THR A 50 -31.90 0.55 -10.36
CA THR A 50 -31.94 0.99 -8.96
C THR A 50 -30.55 1.34 -8.43
N HIS A 51 -29.49 0.70 -8.96
CA HIS A 51 -28.11 0.97 -8.57
C HIS A 51 -27.63 2.35 -9.00
N PRO A 52 -27.56 2.72 -10.31
CA PRO A 52 -27.12 4.04 -10.70
C PRO A 52 -27.99 5.16 -10.12
N VAL A 53 -29.30 4.93 -9.92
CA VAL A 53 -30.16 5.90 -9.23
C VAL A 53 -29.73 6.09 -7.76
N ALA A 54 -29.47 5.02 -7.02
CA ALA A 54 -29.03 5.11 -5.62
C ALA A 54 -27.65 5.75 -5.50
N VAL A 55 -26.70 5.44 -6.41
CA VAL A 55 -25.39 6.13 -6.48
C VAL A 55 -25.59 7.63 -6.70
N THR A 56 -26.46 7.99 -7.64
CA THR A 56 -26.76 9.38 -7.96
C THR A 56 -27.45 10.09 -6.80
N GLN A 57 -28.32 9.39 -6.06
CA GLN A 57 -28.94 9.91 -4.84
C GLN A 57 -27.89 10.29 -3.79
N ILE A 58 -26.92 9.42 -3.53
CA ILE A 58 -25.80 9.71 -2.62
C ILE A 58 -25.07 11.00 -3.04
N LEU A 59 -24.80 11.15 -4.34
CA LEU A 59 -24.10 12.32 -4.88
C LEU A 59 -24.94 13.60 -4.84
N ALA A 60 -26.25 13.50 -5.06
CA ALA A 60 -27.18 14.61 -4.96
C ALA A 60 -27.28 15.12 -3.51
N GLU A 61 -27.36 14.23 -2.53
CA GLU A 61 -27.34 14.55 -1.08
C GLU A 61 -26.01 15.21 -0.66
N LEU A 62 -24.91 14.90 -1.32
CA LEU A 62 -23.61 15.57 -1.13
C LEU A 62 -23.55 16.96 -1.79
N GLY A 63 -24.57 17.35 -2.57
CA GLY A 63 -24.67 18.65 -3.25
C GLY A 63 -23.84 18.78 -4.52
N LEU A 64 -23.59 17.68 -5.24
CA LEU A 64 -22.87 17.71 -6.51
C LEU A 64 -23.74 18.25 -7.65
N ASN A 65 -23.06 18.78 -8.68
CA ASN A 65 -23.70 19.44 -9.81
C ASN A 65 -24.34 18.46 -10.80
N GLU A 66 -25.20 18.96 -11.68
CA GLU A 66 -25.93 18.22 -12.70
C GLU A 66 -25.03 17.32 -13.56
N VAL A 67 -23.89 17.85 -14.04
CA VAL A 67 -22.95 17.10 -14.88
C VAL A 67 -22.46 15.83 -14.19
N THR A 68 -22.13 15.92 -12.92
CA THR A 68 -21.67 14.77 -12.12
C THR A 68 -22.80 13.77 -11.87
N LEU A 69 -24.03 14.25 -11.63
CA LEU A 69 -25.20 13.40 -11.45
C LEU A 69 -25.57 12.66 -12.75
N ILE A 70 -25.51 13.33 -13.89
CA ILE A 70 -25.73 12.69 -15.20
C ILE A 70 -24.67 11.62 -15.46
N ALA A 71 -23.39 11.95 -15.22
CA ALA A 71 -22.30 10.98 -15.37
C ALA A 71 -22.48 9.77 -14.44
N SER A 72 -22.98 9.96 -13.22
CA SER A 72 -23.24 8.86 -12.29
C SER A 72 -24.44 8.00 -12.67
N LEU A 73 -25.48 8.56 -13.29
CA LEU A 73 -26.59 7.77 -13.86
C LEU A 73 -26.13 6.87 -15.01
N LEU A 74 -25.14 7.31 -15.77
CA LEU A 74 -24.66 6.66 -16.98
C LEU A 74 -23.37 5.84 -16.78
N HIS A 75 -22.82 5.77 -15.54
CA HIS A 75 -21.46 5.26 -15.31
C HIS A 75 -21.28 3.78 -15.74
N ASP A 76 -22.29 2.94 -15.55
CA ASP A 76 -22.26 1.52 -15.91
C ASP A 76 -22.78 1.24 -17.32
N THR A 77 -23.43 2.20 -17.99
CA THR A 77 -24.06 1.98 -19.30
C THR A 77 -23.06 1.57 -20.38
N VAL A 78 -21.86 2.19 -20.37
CA VAL A 78 -20.80 1.90 -21.37
C VAL A 78 -20.12 0.57 -21.11
N GLU A 79 -20.11 0.10 -19.86
CA GLU A 79 -19.45 -1.15 -19.48
C GLU A 79 -20.38 -2.37 -19.65
N ASP A 80 -21.60 -2.26 -19.15
CA ASP A 80 -22.50 -3.39 -18.97
C ASP A 80 -23.58 -3.48 -20.08
N THR A 81 -23.58 -2.56 -21.05
CA THR A 81 -24.58 -2.52 -22.12
C THR A 81 -23.96 -2.22 -23.49
N PRO A 82 -24.70 -2.40 -24.61
CA PRO A 82 -24.24 -2.04 -25.94
C PRO A 82 -24.10 -0.52 -26.19
N TYR A 83 -24.48 0.34 -25.24
CA TYR A 83 -24.41 1.80 -25.37
C TYR A 83 -22.97 2.27 -25.38
N SER A 84 -22.50 2.78 -26.52
CA SER A 84 -21.07 3.10 -26.70
C SER A 84 -20.69 4.48 -26.15
N LEU A 85 -19.40 4.63 -25.76
CA LEU A 85 -18.83 5.91 -25.34
C LEU A 85 -18.97 7.00 -26.43
N THR A 86 -18.89 6.62 -27.70
CA THR A 86 -19.08 7.54 -28.84
C THR A 86 -20.51 8.08 -28.87
N GLN A 87 -21.49 7.21 -28.65
CA GLN A 87 -22.90 7.60 -28.59
C GLN A 87 -23.17 8.49 -27.37
N LEU A 88 -22.63 8.14 -26.20
CA LEU A 88 -22.73 8.94 -25.00
C LEU A 88 -22.18 10.35 -25.21
N ARG A 89 -21.05 10.47 -25.92
CA ARG A 89 -20.43 11.76 -26.26
C ARG A 89 -21.31 12.62 -27.18
N VAL A 90 -22.02 12.01 -28.13
CA VAL A 90 -22.97 12.71 -29.01
C VAL A 90 -24.20 13.17 -28.23
N ASP A 91 -24.73 12.32 -27.33
CA ASP A 91 -25.96 12.58 -26.62
C ASP A 91 -25.81 13.53 -25.43
N PHE A 92 -24.67 13.50 -24.72
CA PHE A 92 -24.45 14.22 -23.45
C PHE A 92 -23.19 15.09 -23.42
N GLY A 93 -22.40 15.12 -24.47
CA GLY A 93 -21.20 15.95 -24.60
C GLY A 93 -19.94 15.34 -24.05
N ASP A 94 -18.80 16.04 -24.31
CA ASP A 94 -17.46 15.55 -24.00
C ASP A 94 -17.19 15.45 -22.51
N GLU A 95 -17.68 16.39 -21.70
CA GLU A 95 -17.42 16.44 -20.27
C GLU A 95 -18.00 15.21 -19.55
N ILE A 96 -19.26 14.91 -19.79
CA ILE A 96 -19.94 13.72 -19.22
C ILE A 96 -19.30 12.43 -19.72
N ALA A 97 -19.01 12.35 -21.03
CA ALA A 97 -18.36 11.19 -21.63
C ALA A 97 -16.97 10.91 -21.03
N ASN A 98 -16.18 11.96 -20.74
CA ASN A 98 -14.87 11.82 -20.11
C ASN A 98 -14.96 11.36 -18.66
N LEU A 99 -15.98 11.81 -17.91
CA LEU A 99 -16.22 11.33 -16.55
C LEU A 99 -16.59 9.85 -16.55
N VAL A 100 -17.54 9.43 -17.41
CA VAL A 100 -17.95 8.03 -17.52
C VAL A 100 -16.78 7.15 -17.97
N ASP A 101 -15.99 7.56 -18.99
CA ASP A 101 -14.80 6.84 -19.43
C ASP A 101 -13.77 6.68 -18.29
N GLY A 102 -13.62 7.74 -17.46
CA GLY A 102 -12.77 7.70 -16.27
C GLY A 102 -13.21 6.64 -15.26
N VAL A 103 -14.51 6.55 -14.96
CA VAL A 103 -15.08 5.55 -14.05
C VAL A 103 -14.96 4.14 -14.63
N THR A 104 -15.36 3.93 -15.88
CA THR A 104 -15.34 2.63 -16.57
C THR A 104 -13.92 2.03 -16.68
N LYS A 105 -12.89 2.86 -16.92
CA LYS A 105 -11.49 2.38 -17.00
C LYS A 105 -10.97 1.82 -15.68
N LEU A 106 -11.62 2.15 -14.57
CA LEU A 106 -11.25 1.62 -13.25
C LEU A 106 -11.74 0.19 -13.01
N ASP A 107 -12.81 -0.23 -13.69
CA ASP A 107 -13.44 -1.54 -13.47
C ASP A 107 -12.90 -2.66 -14.40
N LYS A 108 -12.25 -2.32 -15.51
CA LYS A 108 -11.83 -3.26 -16.58
C LYS A 108 -10.61 -4.16 -16.27
N LEU A 109 -10.17 -4.31 -15.02
CA LEU A 109 -9.02 -5.17 -14.71
C LEU A 109 -9.45 -6.49 -14.07
N THR A 110 -9.34 -7.54 -14.87
CA THR A 110 -9.64 -8.92 -14.49
C THR A 110 -8.37 -9.68 -14.09
N TYR A 111 -8.40 -10.24 -12.84
CA TYR A 111 -7.63 -11.37 -12.31
C TYR A 111 -6.10 -11.34 -12.27
N GLY A 112 -5.57 -11.33 -11.05
CA GLY A 112 -4.20 -11.60 -10.68
C GLY A 112 -3.73 -10.78 -9.46
N PRO A 113 -2.66 -11.16 -8.76
CA PRO A 113 -2.10 -10.41 -7.64
C PRO A 113 -1.67 -8.98 -7.99
N THR A 114 -1.37 -8.72 -9.26
CA THR A 114 -1.01 -7.40 -9.80
C THR A 114 -2.22 -6.58 -10.27
N ALA A 115 -3.41 -7.21 -10.41
CA ALA A 115 -4.60 -6.53 -10.92
C ALA A 115 -5.10 -5.43 -9.98
N GLU A 116 -5.06 -5.66 -8.66
CA GLU A 116 -5.44 -4.66 -7.65
C GLU A 116 -4.53 -3.43 -7.72
N ALA A 117 -3.21 -3.65 -7.81
CA ALA A 117 -2.23 -2.58 -7.90
C ALA A 117 -2.40 -1.74 -9.17
N GLU A 118 -2.67 -2.39 -10.30
CA GLU A 118 -2.91 -1.70 -11.58
C GLU A 118 -4.26 -0.96 -11.59
N THR A 119 -5.30 -1.50 -10.93
CA THR A 119 -6.59 -0.80 -10.73
C THR A 119 -6.38 0.50 -9.96
N VAL A 120 -5.66 0.44 -8.84
CA VAL A 120 -5.36 1.62 -8.02
C VAL A 120 -4.50 2.62 -8.80
N ARG A 121 -3.52 2.15 -9.55
CA ARG A 121 -2.70 3.00 -10.42
C ARG A 121 -3.54 3.76 -11.46
N LYS A 122 -4.46 3.09 -12.14
CA LYS A 122 -5.38 3.71 -13.10
C LYS A 122 -6.34 4.69 -12.42
N MET A 123 -6.82 4.33 -11.22
CA MET A 123 -7.65 5.21 -10.41
C MET A 123 -6.92 6.53 -10.11
N VAL A 124 -5.64 6.48 -9.70
CA VAL A 124 -4.83 7.68 -9.47
C VAL A 124 -4.68 8.52 -10.74
N ILE A 125 -4.47 7.88 -11.89
CA ILE A 125 -4.39 8.59 -13.18
C ILE A 125 -5.72 9.27 -13.53
N ALA A 126 -6.84 8.58 -13.36
CA ALA A 126 -8.17 9.12 -13.69
C ALA A 126 -8.51 10.31 -12.79
N MET A 127 -8.34 10.17 -11.45
CA MET A 127 -8.65 11.24 -10.50
C MET A 127 -7.68 12.43 -10.59
N SER A 128 -6.47 12.26 -11.12
CA SER A 128 -5.57 13.40 -11.37
C SER A 128 -6.02 14.28 -12.54
N ARG A 129 -6.87 13.73 -13.43
CA ARG A 129 -7.51 14.47 -14.53
C ARG A 129 -8.78 15.16 -14.07
N ASP A 130 -9.63 14.43 -13.35
CA ASP A 130 -10.88 14.94 -12.79
C ASP A 130 -11.23 14.18 -11.50
N ILE A 131 -11.22 14.90 -10.39
CA ILE A 131 -11.50 14.33 -9.06
C ILE A 131 -12.92 13.77 -8.93
N ARG A 132 -13.87 14.27 -9.75
CA ARG A 132 -15.26 13.79 -9.76
C ARG A 132 -15.37 12.32 -10.07
N VAL A 133 -14.43 11.76 -10.87
CA VAL A 133 -14.33 10.33 -11.15
C VAL A 133 -14.19 9.52 -9.85
N LEU A 134 -13.33 9.98 -8.92
CA LEU A 134 -13.17 9.32 -7.63
C LEU A 134 -14.39 9.49 -6.74
N VAL A 135 -15.02 10.66 -6.76
CA VAL A 135 -16.23 10.92 -5.96
C VAL A 135 -17.40 10.02 -6.41
N ILE A 136 -17.59 9.83 -7.72
CA ILE A 136 -18.56 8.87 -8.27
C ILE A 136 -18.20 7.46 -7.81
N LYS A 137 -16.93 7.06 -7.92
CA LYS A 137 -16.48 5.71 -7.52
C LYS A 137 -16.62 5.43 -6.03
N LEU A 138 -16.45 6.44 -5.16
CA LEU A 138 -16.71 6.32 -3.73
C LEU A 138 -18.20 6.12 -3.42
N ALA A 139 -19.09 6.82 -4.13
CA ALA A 139 -20.54 6.65 -4.00
C ALA A 139 -21.00 5.28 -4.53
N ASP A 140 -20.46 4.82 -5.67
CA ASP A 140 -20.66 3.48 -6.20
C ASP A 140 -20.21 2.41 -5.18
N ARG A 141 -18.99 2.52 -4.66
CA ARG A 141 -18.47 1.60 -3.63
C ARG A 141 -19.35 1.58 -2.39
N LEU A 142 -19.85 2.72 -1.96
CA LEU A 142 -20.74 2.81 -0.80
C LEU A 142 -22.06 2.08 -1.04
N HIS A 143 -22.70 2.32 -2.20
CA HIS A 143 -23.95 1.63 -2.53
C HIS A 143 -23.73 0.12 -2.69
N ASN A 144 -22.63 -0.30 -3.31
CA ASN A 144 -22.25 -1.71 -3.40
C ASN A 144 -22.01 -2.32 -2.01
N ALA A 145 -21.39 -1.58 -1.07
CA ALA A 145 -21.18 -2.03 0.31
C ALA A 145 -22.51 -2.25 1.06
N ARG A 146 -23.48 -1.38 0.89
CA ARG A 146 -24.84 -1.52 1.45
C ARG A 146 -25.55 -2.79 1.00
N THR A 147 -25.13 -3.39 -0.11
CA THR A 147 -25.74 -4.59 -0.71
C THR A 147 -24.87 -5.86 -0.59
N TRP A 148 -23.84 -5.88 0.25
CA TRP A 148 -22.98 -7.07 0.43
C TRP A 148 -23.71 -8.28 1.02
N SER A 149 -24.83 -8.10 1.69
CA SER A 149 -25.67 -9.21 2.18
C SER A 149 -26.19 -10.14 1.06
N TYR A 150 -26.23 -9.67 -0.18
CA TYR A 150 -26.69 -10.42 -1.35
C TYR A 150 -25.57 -11.12 -2.14
N VAL A 151 -24.32 -11.02 -1.70
CA VAL A 151 -23.17 -11.71 -2.31
C VAL A 151 -22.60 -12.77 -1.36
N SER A 152 -21.75 -13.68 -1.87
CA SER A 152 -21.10 -14.67 -1.01
C SER A 152 -20.22 -13.99 0.05
N SER A 153 -20.14 -14.58 1.25
CA SER A 153 -19.33 -14.06 2.36
C SER A 153 -17.87 -13.83 1.97
N GLU A 154 -17.28 -14.75 1.19
CA GLU A 154 -15.91 -14.61 0.70
C GLU A 154 -15.72 -13.37 -0.21
N SER A 155 -16.67 -13.15 -1.13
CA SER A 155 -16.67 -11.97 -2.01
C SER A 155 -16.87 -10.69 -1.21
N ALA A 156 -17.78 -10.68 -0.22
CA ALA A 156 -18.01 -9.54 0.66
C ALA A 156 -16.74 -9.20 1.46
N GLN A 157 -16.10 -10.18 2.08
CA GLN A 157 -14.87 -9.99 2.87
C GLN A 157 -13.71 -9.46 2.03
N ARG A 158 -13.50 -9.98 0.81
CA ARG A 158 -12.45 -9.47 -0.09
C ARG A 158 -12.69 -7.99 -0.42
N LYS A 159 -13.93 -7.64 -0.82
CA LYS A 159 -14.31 -6.25 -1.14
C LYS A 159 -14.25 -5.33 0.08
N ALA A 160 -14.61 -5.83 1.26
CA ALA A 160 -14.55 -5.09 2.51
C ALA A 160 -13.09 -4.76 2.90
N ARG A 161 -12.16 -5.71 2.71
CA ARG A 161 -10.73 -5.49 2.96
C ARG A 161 -10.18 -4.42 2.03
N GLU A 162 -10.43 -4.53 0.72
CA GLU A 162 -10.06 -3.51 -0.26
C GLU A 162 -10.64 -2.14 0.10
N THR A 163 -11.89 -2.11 0.60
CA THR A 163 -12.55 -0.87 1.01
C THR A 163 -11.86 -0.22 2.21
N LEU A 164 -11.48 -1.00 3.24
CA LEU A 164 -10.75 -0.47 4.41
C LEU A 164 -9.32 -0.05 4.07
N ASP A 165 -8.67 -0.77 3.14
CA ASP A 165 -7.27 -0.51 2.81
C ASP A 165 -7.10 0.66 1.83
N ILE A 166 -8.10 0.96 0.99
CA ILE A 166 -7.97 1.93 -0.10
C ILE A 166 -9.09 2.97 -0.09
N TYR A 167 -10.37 2.57 -0.20
CA TYR A 167 -11.46 3.52 -0.45
C TYR A 167 -11.80 4.38 0.78
N ALA A 168 -11.87 3.81 1.97
CA ALA A 168 -12.15 4.56 3.20
C ALA A 168 -11.02 5.56 3.54
N PRO A 169 -9.71 5.21 3.43
CA PRO A 169 -8.62 6.16 3.54
C PRO A 169 -8.64 7.26 2.47
N LEU A 170 -8.99 6.95 1.21
CA LEU A 170 -9.15 7.95 0.17
C LEU A 170 -10.29 8.92 0.47
N ALA A 171 -11.45 8.41 0.90
CA ALA A 171 -12.56 9.26 1.36
C ALA A 171 -12.14 10.16 2.52
N HIS A 172 -11.34 9.63 3.46
CA HIS A 172 -10.77 10.43 4.55
C HIS A 172 -9.83 11.53 4.06
N ARG A 173 -8.96 11.23 3.10
CA ARG A 173 -8.02 12.19 2.51
C ARG A 173 -8.75 13.33 1.80
N LEU A 174 -9.85 13.02 1.14
CA LEU A 174 -10.73 14.01 0.49
C LEU A 174 -11.68 14.73 1.45
N GLY A 175 -11.62 14.44 2.76
CA GLY A 175 -12.50 15.03 3.76
C GLY A 175 -13.94 14.52 3.73
N MET A 176 -14.27 13.52 2.89
CA MET A 176 -15.62 12.95 2.72
C MET A 176 -15.95 11.98 3.86
N ASN A 177 -16.02 12.53 5.08
CA ASN A 177 -16.14 11.69 6.28
C ASN A 177 -17.49 10.97 6.38
N ALA A 178 -18.56 11.51 5.81
CA ALA A 178 -19.86 10.84 5.78
C ALA A 178 -19.75 9.49 5.06
N ILE A 179 -19.14 9.46 3.87
CA ILE A 179 -18.89 8.21 3.11
C ILE A 179 -17.90 7.32 3.85
N LYS A 180 -16.78 7.88 4.33
CA LYS A 180 -15.74 7.13 5.03
C LYS A 180 -16.29 6.31 6.19
N TRP A 181 -17.04 6.92 7.08
CA TRP A 181 -17.51 6.23 8.28
C TRP A 181 -18.48 5.10 7.97
N GLU A 182 -19.35 5.29 6.99
CA GLU A 182 -20.27 4.23 6.58
C GLU A 182 -19.53 3.07 5.88
N LEU A 183 -18.56 3.38 5.02
CA LEU A 183 -17.69 2.37 4.41
C LEU A 183 -16.91 1.57 5.47
N GLU A 184 -16.39 2.24 6.49
CA GLU A 184 -15.66 1.59 7.59
C GLU A 184 -16.59 0.66 8.41
N ASP A 185 -17.79 1.12 8.78
CA ASP A 185 -18.74 0.32 9.58
C ASP A 185 -19.25 -0.89 8.79
N LEU A 186 -19.65 -0.74 7.53
CA LEU A 186 -20.09 -1.84 6.66
C LEU A 186 -18.96 -2.85 6.39
N SER A 187 -17.73 -2.37 6.21
CA SER A 187 -16.58 -3.24 6.01
C SER A 187 -16.24 -4.02 7.28
N PHE A 188 -16.34 -3.38 8.45
CA PHE A 188 -16.12 -4.02 9.73
C PHE A 188 -17.15 -5.13 9.99
N GLU A 189 -18.43 -4.87 9.72
CA GLU A 189 -19.51 -5.85 9.81
C GLU A 189 -19.23 -7.08 8.93
N ALA A 190 -18.79 -6.85 7.68
CA ALA A 190 -18.51 -7.94 6.73
C ALA A 190 -17.26 -8.76 7.10
N LEU A 191 -16.21 -8.13 7.66
CA LEU A 191 -14.95 -8.78 8.01
C LEU A 191 -14.98 -9.48 9.37
N GLU A 192 -15.60 -8.86 10.37
CA GLU A 192 -15.58 -9.29 11.75
C GLU A 192 -17.00 -9.29 12.38
N PRO A 193 -17.96 -10.05 11.81
CA PRO A 193 -19.38 -9.95 12.18
C PRO A 193 -19.63 -10.19 13.67
N LYS A 194 -18.91 -11.14 14.29
CA LYS A 194 -19.06 -11.42 15.73
C LYS A 194 -18.60 -10.26 16.61
N LYS A 195 -17.51 -9.60 16.23
CA LYS A 195 -17.00 -8.43 16.98
C LYS A 195 -17.89 -7.21 16.75
N PHE A 196 -18.42 -7.05 15.55
CA PHE A 196 -19.38 -6.01 15.24
C PHE A 196 -20.67 -6.17 16.07
N GLU A 197 -21.22 -7.38 16.14
CA GLU A 197 -22.41 -7.70 16.94
C GLU A 197 -22.17 -7.41 18.43
N GLU A 198 -21.03 -7.82 18.99
CA GLU A 198 -20.67 -7.57 20.39
C GLU A 198 -20.55 -6.09 20.69
N ILE A 199 -19.84 -5.31 19.83
CA ILE A 199 -19.69 -3.86 20.01
C ILE A 199 -21.04 -3.16 19.84
N SER A 200 -21.85 -3.57 18.88
CA SER A 200 -23.21 -3.07 18.67
C SER A 200 -24.07 -3.29 19.91
N ARG A 201 -24.00 -4.50 20.51
CA ARG A 201 -24.69 -4.83 21.76
C ARG A 201 -24.23 -3.94 22.92
N LEU A 202 -22.91 -3.80 23.13
CA LEU A 202 -22.34 -2.96 24.18
C LEU A 202 -22.75 -1.47 24.06
N VAL A 203 -22.82 -0.98 22.81
CA VAL A 203 -23.28 0.38 22.52
C VAL A 203 -24.78 0.53 22.77
N ALA A 204 -25.59 -0.48 22.37
CA ALA A 204 -27.04 -0.48 22.56
C ALA A 204 -27.45 -0.56 24.03
N GLU A 205 -26.82 -1.42 24.85
CA GLU A 205 -27.09 -1.55 26.29
C GLU A 205 -26.93 -0.22 27.05
N ARG A 206 -26.05 0.65 26.59
CA ARG A 206 -25.81 1.96 27.23
C ARG A 206 -26.52 3.13 26.55
N SER A 207 -27.20 2.87 25.42
CA SER A 207 -27.89 3.91 24.65
C SER A 207 -28.91 4.70 25.50
N PRO A 208 -29.81 4.08 26.30
CA PRO A 208 -30.82 4.84 27.01
C PRO A 208 -30.26 5.86 28.00
N SER A 209 -29.24 5.47 28.79
CA SER A 209 -28.61 6.39 29.76
C SER A 209 -27.74 7.44 29.08
N ARG A 210 -27.16 7.12 27.95
CA ARG A 210 -26.36 8.04 27.12
C ARG A 210 -27.28 9.06 26.44
N ASP A 211 -28.38 8.61 25.86
CA ASP A 211 -29.29 9.48 25.10
C ASP A 211 -30.00 10.47 26.04
N ALA A 212 -30.37 10.02 27.26
CA ALA A 212 -30.87 10.92 28.31
C ALA A 212 -29.84 11.97 28.73
N LEU A 213 -28.58 11.56 28.97
CA LEU A 213 -27.49 12.51 29.30
C LEU A 213 -27.21 13.47 28.12
N THR A 214 -27.24 12.97 26.88
CA THR A 214 -27.03 13.80 25.71
C THR A 214 -28.12 14.87 25.58
N ALA A 215 -29.38 14.51 25.80
CA ALA A 215 -30.52 15.43 25.81
C ALA A 215 -30.38 16.51 26.90
N GLU A 216 -30.03 16.11 28.12
CA GLU A 216 -29.78 17.02 29.26
C GLU A 216 -28.66 18.03 28.92
N VAL A 217 -27.58 17.56 28.33
CA VAL A 217 -26.43 18.41 27.95
C VAL A 217 -26.80 19.36 26.80
N ILE A 218 -27.54 18.87 25.79
CA ILE A 218 -28.02 19.72 24.68
C ILE A 218 -28.89 20.85 25.22
N GLU A 219 -29.88 20.54 26.09
CA GLU A 219 -30.77 21.53 26.70
C GLU A 219 -29.98 22.58 27.52
N ALA A 220 -29.03 22.12 28.34
CA ALA A 220 -28.18 22.98 29.14
C ALA A 220 -27.35 23.96 28.27
N VAL A 221 -26.68 23.42 27.22
CA VAL A 221 -25.88 24.23 26.32
C VAL A 221 -26.73 25.20 25.51
N GLN A 222 -27.87 24.76 24.97
CA GLN A 222 -28.81 25.63 24.27
C GLN A 222 -29.31 26.79 25.15
N GLY A 223 -29.65 26.51 26.42
CA GLY A 223 -30.06 27.51 27.37
C GLY A 223 -28.97 28.52 27.69
N ASP A 224 -27.69 28.11 27.77
CA ASP A 224 -26.59 29.05 27.99
C ASP A 224 -26.36 29.94 26.76
N LEU A 225 -26.28 29.32 25.54
CA LEU A 225 -26.06 30.05 24.32
C LEU A 225 -27.16 31.07 24.01
N LEU A 226 -28.41 30.73 24.37
CA LEU A 226 -29.52 31.65 24.24
C LEU A 226 -29.35 32.86 25.18
N ARG A 227 -28.91 32.67 26.43
CA ARG A 227 -28.61 33.76 27.38
C ARG A 227 -27.46 34.64 26.91
N ASP A 228 -26.44 34.02 26.29
CA ASP A 228 -25.29 34.73 25.75
C ASP A 228 -25.56 35.36 24.36
N SER A 229 -26.81 35.25 23.85
CA SER A 229 -27.22 35.75 22.53
C SER A 229 -26.43 35.17 21.36
N ILE A 230 -26.00 33.91 21.47
CA ILE A 230 -25.28 33.18 20.43
C ILE A 230 -26.26 32.26 19.70
N ALA A 231 -26.46 32.54 18.40
CA ALA A 231 -27.29 31.70 17.54
C ALA A 231 -26.53 30.41 17.19
N ALA A 232 -27.02 29.26 17.66
CA ALA A 232 -26.37 27.99 17.48
C ALA A 232 -27.35 26.80 17.32
N THR A 233 -26.98 25.81 16.56
CA THR A 233 -27.64 24.50 16.52
C THR A 233 -26.80 23.49 17.31
N VAL A 234 -27.41 22.87 18.33
CA VAL A 234 -26.75 21.84 19.17
C VAL A 234 -27.38 20.50 18.89
N THR A 235 -26.53 19.52 18.51
CA THR A 235 -26.98 18.16 18.16
C THR A 235 -26.10 17.11 18.81
N GLY A 236 -26.68 15.92 19.07
CA GLY A 236 -25.92 14.75 19.48
C GLY A 236 -25.09 14.17 18.33
N ARG A 237 -23.90 13.69 18.62
CA ARG A 237 -23.04 13.05 17.63
C ARG A 237 -23.16 11.53 17.71
N LYS A 238 -23.54 10.91 16.59
CA LYS A 238 -23.48 9.44 16.45
C LYS A 238 -22.03 8.96 16.46
N LYS A 239 -21.78 7.83 17.09
CA LYS A 239 -20.48 7.19 17.13
C LYS A 239 -20.47 5.99 16.18
N HIS A 240 -19.39 5.86 15.41
CA HIS A 240 -19.21 4.78 14.44
C HIS A 240 -18.58 3.56 15.12
N PHE A 241 -19.09 2.37 14.82
CA PHE A 241 -18.71 1.10 15.47
C PHE A 241 -17.24 0.76 15.21
N PHE A 242 -16.76 0.94 13.99
CA PHE A 242 -15.36 0.71 13.66
C PHE A 242 -14.40 1.62 14.47
N SER A 243 -14.78 2.87 14.69
CA SER A 243 -13.99 3.79 15.54
C SER A 243 -13.92 3.31 17.01
N VAL A 244 -14.98 2.70 17.54
CA VAL A 244 -14.99 2.08 18.88
C VAL A 244 -14.08 0.86 18.88
N TYR A 245 -14.23 -0.04 17.89
CA TYR A 245 -13.38 -1.22 17.71
C TYR A 245 -11.90 -0.87 17.69
N GLN A 246 -11.50 0.11 16.88
CA GLN A 246 -10.09 0.55 16.81
C GLN A 246 -9.55 1.04 18.17
N LYS A 247 -10.36 1.72 18.97
CA LYS A 247 -9.93 2.19 20.29
C LYS A 247 -9.79 1.03 21.29
N MET A 248 -10.66 0.04 21.21
CA MET A 248 -10.60 -1.15 22.08
C MET A 248 -9.41 -2.05 21.70
N VAL A 249 -9.33 -2.45 20.44
CA VAL A 249 -8.37 -3.47 20.00
C VAL A 249 -6.99 -2.90 19.69
N VAL A 250 -6.92 -1.80 18.89
CA VAL A 250 -5.64 -1.25 18.46
C VAL A 250 -4.97 -0.44 19.56
N ARG A 251 -5.74 0.25 20.42
CA ARG A 251 -5.20 1.08 21.50
C ARG A 251 -5.31 0.43 22.89
N GLY A 252 -5.82 -0.82 22.97
CA GLY A 252 -5.90 -1.59 24.21
C GLY A 252 -6.75 -0.96 25.31
N ARG A 253 -7.77 -0.15 24.94
CA ARG A 253 -8.65 0.50 25.92
C ARG A 253 -9.85 -0.39 26.23
N GLU A 254 -10.18 -0.49 27.50
CA GLU A 254 -11.47 -1.08 27.87
C GLU A 254 -12.64 -0.20 27.39
N PHE A 255 -13.76 -0.83 27.08
CA PHE A 255 -14.96 -0.10 26.62
C PHE A 255 -15.39 1.00 27.61
N ASN A 256 -15.18 0.78 28.91
CA ASN A 256 -15.46 1.74 29.99
C ASN A 256 -14.56 2.97 29.98
N GLU A 257 -13.38 2.86 29.39
CA GLU A 257 -12.40 3.95 29.27
C GLU A 257 -12.58 4.80 28.00
N ILE A 258 -13.60 4.48 27.18
CA ILE A 258 -13.93 5.24 26.00
C ILE A 258 -14.82 6.40 26.41
N TYR A 259 -14.20 7.49 26.90
CA TYR A 259 -14.88 8.70 27.41
C TYR A 259 -15.68 9.46 26.36
N ASP A 260 -15.44 9.24 25.07
CA ASP A 260 -16.06 9.94 23.96
C ASP A 260 -17.30 9.23 23.38
N LEU A 261 -17.94 8.37 24.17
CA LEU A 261 -19.24 7.77 23.80
C LEU A 261 -20.38 8.77 23.83
N VAL A 262 -20.30 9.80 24.68
CA VAL A 262 -21.22 10.95 24.68
C VAL A 262 -20.52 12.11 23.97
N GLY A 263 -21.06 12.52 22.86
CA GLY A 263 -20.55 13.66 22.10
C GLY A 263 -21.65 14.58 21.63
N ILE A 264 -21.44 15.87 21.74
CA ILE A 264 -22.32 16.88 21.15
C ILE A 264 -21.58 17.70 20.12
N ARG A 265 -22.32 18.26 19.19
CA ARG A 265 -21.85 19.16 18.16
C ARG A 265 -22.60 20.48 18.26
N VAL A 266 -21.85 21.56 18.25
CA VAL A 266 -22.39 22.91 18.26
C VAL A 266 -22.02 23.61 16.95
N LEU A 267 -23.02 24.02 16.18
CA LEU A 267 -22.85 24.69 14.90
C LEU A 267 -23.25 26.19 15.08
N VAL A 268 -22.37 27.08 14.64
CA VAL A 268 -22.54 28.52 14.73
C VAL A 268 -22.27 29.17 13.37
N ASN A 269 -22.57 30.47 13.25
CA ASN A 269 -22.44 31.20 11.98
C ASN A 269 -20.99 31.58 11.67
N ASP A 270 -20.22 32.02 12.64
CA ASP A 270 -18.88 32.54 12.42
C ASP A 270 -17.83 31.99 13.43
N VAL A 271 -16.56 32.26 13.12
CA VAL A 271 -15.41 31.78 13.91
C VAL A 271 -15.38 32.39 15.31
N ARG A 272 -15.78 33.64 15.45
CA ARG A 272 -15.81 34.34 16.74
C ARG A 272 -16.78 33.64 17.69
N ASP A 273 -17.94 33.26 17.18
CA ASP A 273 -18.96 32.55 17.95
C ASP A 273 -18.44 31.14 18.38
N CYS A 274 -17.59 30.48 17.59
CA CYS A 274 -16.96 29.21 18.03
C CYS A 274 -16.19 29.38 19.34
N TYR A 275 -15.40 30.46 19.48
CA TYR A 275 -14.62 30.69 20.70
C TYR A 275 -15.53 31.25 21.85
N ALA A 276 -16.58 31.96 21.54
CA ALA A 276 -17.57 32.39 22.54
C ALA A 276 -18.29 31.17 23.15
N VAL A 277 -18.75 30.22 22.30
CA VAL A 277 -19.33 28.94 22.75
C VAL A 277 -18.37 28.17 23.64
N LEU A 278 -17.08 28.11 23.27
CA LEU A 278 -16.06 27.44 24.09
C LEU A 278 -15.97 28.08 25.48
N GLY A 279 -16.00 29.41 25.56
CA GLY A 279 -16.02 30.17 26.82
C GLY A 279 -17.22 29.84 27.69
N SER A 280 -18.43 29.85 27.13
CA SER A 280 -19.67 29.49 27.82
C SER A 280 -19.66 28.06 28.36
N ILE A 281 -19.16 27.11 27.56
CA ILE A 281 -19.05 25.70 27.96
C ILE A 281 -18.02 25.51 29.10
N HIS A 282 -16.86 26.15 29.03
CA HIS A 282 -15.84 26.06 30.07
C HIS A 282 -16.21 26.85 31.36
N ALA A 283 -17.07 27.85 31.26
CA ALA A 283 -17.66 28.51 32.43
C ALA A 283 -18.66 27.62 33.18
N ARG A 284 -19.38 26.75 32.44
CA ARG A 284 -20.33 25.81 33.05
C ARG A 284 -19.66 24.54 33.60
N TRP A 285 -18.72 23.91 32.84
CA TRP A 285 -18.10 22.68 33.17
C TRP A 285 -16.57 22.72 33.08
N SER A 286 -15.91 22.10 34.04
CA SER A 286 -14.45 22.03 34.06
C SER A 286 -13.88 21.22 32.89
N PRO A 287 -12.97 21.77 32.05
CA PRO A 287 -12.34 21.03 30.98
C PRO A 287 -11.35 19.98 31.53
N VAL A 288 -11.27 18.85 30.83
CA VAL A 288 -10.29 17.80 31.10
C VAL A 288 -8.91 18.23 30.57
N PRO A 289 -7.87 18.33 31.41
CA PRO A 289 -6.54 18.76 30.98
C PRO A 289 -5.98 17.93 29.82
N GLY A 290 -5.35 18.59 28.82
CA GLY A 290 -4.76 17.93 27.66
C GLY A 290 -5.76 17.39 26.64
N ARG A 291 -7.07 17.62 26.80
CA ARG A 291 -8.12 17.19 25.88
C ARG A 291 -8.69 18.29 24.99
N PHE A 292 -8.20 19.50 25.13
CA PHE A 292 -8.54 20.60 24.22
C PHE A 292 -7.67 20.53 22.96
N LYS A 293 -8.30 20.73 21.79
CA LYS A 293 -7.64 20.82 20.49
C LYS A 293 -8.29 21.91 19.65
N ASP A 294 -7.48 22.81 19.16
CA ASP A 294 -7.90 23.89 18.28
C ASP A 294 -7.49 23.57 16.83
N TYR A 295 -8.43 22.96 16.10
CA TYR A 295 -8.27 22.72 14.67
C TYR A 295 -8.80 23.87 13.81
N ILE A 296 -9.29 24.98 14.41
CA ILE A 296 -9.61 26.19 13.65
C ILE A 296 -8.33 26.96 13.40
N ALA A 297 -7.52 27.18 14.44
CA ALA A 297 -6.24 27.85 14.32
C ALA A 297 -5.20 26.99 13.58
N MET A 298 -5.25 25.66 13.75
CA MET A 298 -4.36 24.70 13.09
C MET A 298 -5.18 23.60 12.38
N PRO A 299 -5.68 23.85 11.16
CA PRO A 299 -6.47 22.89 10.41
C PRO A 299 -5.70 21.60 10.14
N LYS A 300 -6.41 20.47 10.07
CA LYS A 300 -5.82 19.23 9.60
C LYS A 300 -5.52 19.30 8.09
N PHE A 301 -4.73 18.37 7.57
CA PHE A 301 -4.36 18.29 6.15
C PHE A 301 -5.57 18.25 5.20
N ASN A 302 -6.68 17.63 5.63
CA ASN A 302 -7.93 17.57 4.88
C ASN A 302 -8.83 18.78 5.15
N LEU A 303 -8.25 19.92 5.52
CA LEU A 303 -8.92 21.19 5.87
C LEU A 303 -10.00 21.07 6.96
N TYR A 304 -9.97 19.97 7.73
CA TYR A 304 -10.88 19.81 8.86
C TYR A 304 -10.61 20.87 9.92
N GLN A 305 -11.63 21.65 10.23
CA GLN A 305 -11.62 22.71 11.24
C GLN A 305 -12.71 22.47 12.28
N SER A 306 -12.36 22.54 13.55
CA SER A 306 -13.29 22.46 14.69
C SER A 306 -12.54 22.72 15.98
N LEU A 307 -13.17 23.31 16.99
CA LEU A 307 -12.67 23.21 18.36
C LEU A 307 -13.17 21.89 18.95
N HIS A 308 -12.29 21.16 19.61
CA HIS A 308 -12.62 19.95 20.36
C HIS A 308 -12.28 20.18 21.83
N THR A 309 -13.24 20.01 22.70
CA THR A 309 -13.00 20.01 24.13
C THR A 309 -13.70 18.83 24.80
N THR A 310 -13.14 18.33 25.88
CA THR A 310 -13.77 17.32 26.73
C THR A 310 -13.97 17.97 28.09
N VAL A 311 -15.21 17.95 28.59
CA VAL A 311 -15.56 18.54 29.91
C VAL A 311 -16.13 17.48 30.84
N ILE A 312 -16.05 17.73 32.14
CA ILE A 312 -16.76 16.90 33.15
C ILE A 312 -18.15 17.47 33.30
N GLY A 313 -19.12 16.82 32.69
CA GLY A 313 -20.53 17.21 32.67
C GLY A 313 -21.33 16.65 33.84
N PRO A 314 -22.68 16.58 33.71
CA PRO A 314 -23.56 16.03 34.73
C PRO A 314 -23.13 14.63 35.17
N ASN A 315 -23.33 14.35 36.46
CA ASN A 315 -22.99 13.05 37.09
C ASN A 315 -21.49 12.66 36.98
N GLY A 316 -20.57 13.64 36.80
CA GLY A 316 -19.12 13.38 36.67
C GLY A 316 -18.72 12.67 35.38
N LYS A 317 -19.60 12.60 34.37
CA LYS A 317 -19.31 11.94 33.10
C LYS A 317 -18.57 12.89 32.14
N ALA A 318 -17.56 12.37 31.46
CA ALA A 318 -16.83 13.10 30.43
C ALA A 318 -17.66 13.23 29.14
N ILE A 319 -17.72 14.42 28.59
CA ILE A 319 -18.50 14.76 27.39
C ILE A 319 -17.53 15.42 26.37
N GLU A 320 -17.46 14.85 25.17
CA GLU A 320 -16.73 15.49 24.05
C GLU A 320 -17.64 16.49 23.34
N ILE A 321 -17.16 17.70 23.19
CA ILE A 321 -17.87 18.79 22.52
C ILE A 321 -17.07 19.24 21.32
N GLN A 322 -17.72 19.26 20.14
CA GLN A 322 -17.17 19.77 18.90
C GLN A 322 -17.88 21.06 18.51
N ILE A 323 -17.13 22.12 18.31
CA ILE A 323 -17.67 23.44 17.98
C ILE A 323 -17.08 23.87 16.65
N ARG A 324 -17.94 24.26 15.70
CA ARG A 324 -17.52 24.69 14.36
C ARG A 324 -18.62 25.51 13.68
N THR A 325 -18.26 26.23 12.63
CA THR A 325 -19.26 26.92 11.81
C THR A 325 -20.01 25.96 10.91
N TYR A 326 -21.18 26.39 10.37
CA TYR A 326 -21.91 25.61 9.36
C TYR A 326 -21.05 25.31 8.12
N GLU A 327 -20.21 26.25 7.69
CA GLU A 327 -19.28 26.05 6.58
C GLU A 327 -18.24 25.00 6.90
N MET A 328 -17.59 25.09 8.08
CA MET A 328 -16.64 24.07 8.55
C MET A 328 -17.30 22.71 8.70
N HIS A 329 -18.58 22.68 9.07
CA HIS A 329 -19.35 21.45 9.16
C HIS A 329 -19.55 20.81 7.78
N SER A 330 -20.00 21.59 6.81
CA SER A 330 -20.16 21.11 5.43
C SER A 330 -18.84 20.56 4.88
N ARG A 331 -17.75 21.29 5.05
CA ARG A 331 -16.40 20.81 4.65
C ARG A 331 -15.97 19.56 5.38
N ALA A 332 -16.26 19.45 6.69
CA ALA A 332 -15.88 18.30 7.49
C ALA A 332 -16.69 17.03 7.19
N GLU A 333 -17.92 17.12 6.71
CA GLU A 333 -18.77 15.97 6.36
C GLU A 333 -18.61 15.57 4.89
N PHE A 334 -18.57 16.57 3.99
CA PHE A 334 -18.61 16.37 2.53
C PHE A 334 -17.25 16.60 1.84
N GLY A 335 -16.27 17.18 2.55
CA GLY A 335 -14.91 17.37 2.05
C GLY A 335 -14.89 18.17 0.75
N ILE A 336 -14.19 17.60 -0.24
CA ILE A 336 -14.05 18.23 -1.56
C ILE A 336 -15.40 18.45 -2.25
N ALA A 337 -16.41 17.62 -1.98
CA ALA A 337 -17.76 17.81 -2.54
C ALA A 337 -18.40 19.13 -2.09
N ALA A 338 -18.09 19.62 -0.89
CA ALA A 338 -18.59 20.91 -0.41
C ALA A 338 -18.13 22.10 -1.26
N HIS A 339 -17.00 22.02 -1.96
CA HIS A 339 -16.52 23.08 -2.84
C HIS A 339 -17.43 23.33 -4.05
N TRP A 340 -18.06 22.26 -4.59
CA TRP A 340 -18.98 22.40 -5.73
C TRP A 340 -20.31 23.02 -5.35
N LYS A 341 -20.69 23.00 -4.07
CA LYS A 341 -21.90 23.66 -3.57
C LYS A 341 -21.83 25.19 -3.64
N TYR A 342 -20.63 25.79 -3.52
CA TYR A 342 -20.46 27.25 -3.41
C TYR A 342 -19.88 27.94 -4.65
N LYS A 343 -19.29 27.19 -5.60
CA LYS A 343 -18.70 27.75 -6.82
C LYS A 343 -19.49 27.38 -8.05
N GLN A 344 -20.52 28.18 -8.36
CA GLN A 344 -21.03 28.24 -9.73
C GLN A 344 -20.01 29.03 -10.58
N GLY A 345 -19.20 28.29 -11.39
CA GLY A 345 -18.32 28.86 -12.41
C GLY A 345 -17.06 29.51 -11.85
N GLY A 346 -15.98 28.80 -11.71
CA GLY A 346 -14.71 29.43 -11.39
C GLY A 346 -13.63 28.44 -11.02
N ASP A 347 -12.71 28.29 -11.93
CA ASP A 347 -11.31 27.93 -11.83
C ASP A 347 -10.99 26.53 -11.28
N PRO A 348 -10.66 25.58 -12.19
CA PRO A 348 -10.04 24.31 -11.85
C PRO A 348 -8.56 24.48 -11.44
N GLU A 349 -8.02 25.69 -11.40
CA GLU A 349 -6.66 25.95 -10.92
C GLU A 349 -6.61 25.83 -9.38
N GLY A 350 -6.83 24.59 -8.93
CA GLY A 350 -6.82 24.24 -7.54
C GLY A 350 -5.43 24.22 -6.95
N ASN A 351 -5.09 25.25 -6.18
CA ASN A 351 -4.04 25.21 -5.17
C ASN A 351 -4.55 24.61 -3.84
N SER A 352 -5.65 23.84 -3.87
CA SER A 352 -6.11 23.15 -2.66
C SER A 352 -5.13 22.03 -2.27
N PRO A 353 -4.90 21.77 -0.98
CA PRO A 353 -3.99 20.72 -0.52
C PRO A 353 -4.32 19.33 -1.09
N GLU A 354 -5.62 19.05 -1.31
CA GLU A 354 -6.09 17.80 -1.92
C GLU A 354 -5.65 17.68 -3.38
N MET A 355 -5.74 18.78 -4.15
CA MET A 355 -5.30 18.80 -5.54
C MET A 355 -3.77 18.74 -5.66
N LEU A 356 -3.04 19.36 -4.74
CA LEU A 356 -1.58 19.24 -4.66
C LEU A 356 -1.15 17.81 -4.38
N TRP A 357 -1.80 17.12 -3.45
CA TRP A 357 -1.53 15.72 -3.15
C TRP A 357 -1.83 14.81 -4.36
N LEU A 358 -2.94 15.04 -5.07
CA LEU A 358 -3.26 14.27 -6.28
C LEU A 358 -2.23 14.48 -7.40
N ARG A 359 -1.74 15.71 -7.59
CA ARG A 359 -0.66 16.00 -8.54
C ARG A 359 0.63 15.27 -8.14
N GLN A 360 0.99 15.27 -6.86
CA GLN A 360 2.14 14.54 -6.34
C GLN A 360 2.02 13.03 -6.55
N LEU A 361 0.83 12.45 -6.32
CA LEU A 361 0.56 11.04 -6.62
C LEU A 361 0.70 10.73 -8.11
N HIS A 362 0.21 11.60 -8.97
CA HIS A 362 0.32 11.44 -10.42
C HIS A 362 1.78 11.49 -10.90
N GLU A 363 2.57 12.43 -10.38
CA GLU A 363 4.01 12.50 -10.68
C GLU A 363 4.73 11.26 -10.21
N TRP A 364 4.45 10.83 -8.97
CA TRP A 364 5.05 9.64 -8.42
C TRP A 364 4.67 8.36 -9.17
N GLN A 365 3.40 8.23 -9.60
CA GLN A 365 2.96 7.12 -10.45
C GLN A 365 3.74 7.04 -11.75
N LYS A 366 4.11 8.17 -12.37
CA LYS A 366 4.95 8.21 -13.59
C LYS A 366 6.38 7.73 -13.34
N GLU A 367 6.88 7.95 -12.14
CA GLU A 367 8.26 7.62 -11.75
C GLU A 367 8.42 6.18 -11.24
N THR A 368 7.32 5.50 -10.87
CA THR A 368 7.33 4.13 -10.34
C THR A 368 6.90 3.15 -11.44
N GLU A 369 7.80 2.26 -11.85
CA GLU A 369 7.53 1.26 -12.88
C GLU A 369 6.69 0.08 -12.37
N ASP A 370 6.91 -0.36 -11.11
CA ASP A 370 6.20 -1.47 -10.47
C ASP A 370 4.88 -1.01 -9.82
N PRO A 371 3.72 -1.47 -10.32
CA PRO A 371 2.43 -1.17 -9.72
C PRO A 371 2.30 -1.64 -8.27
N SER A 372 2.95 -2.74 -7.88
CA SER A 372 2.88 -3.29 -6.53
C SER A 372 3.62 -2.42 -5.53
N GLU A 373 4.81 -1.90 -5.89
CA GLU A 373 5.55 -0.93 -5.08
C GLU A 373 4.74 0.36 -4.89
N PHE A 374 4.09 0.83 -5.96
CA PHE A 374 3.20 1.99 -5.89
C PHE A 374 2.03 1.77 -4.92
N LEU A 375 1.36 0.60 -4.99
CA LEU A 375 0.24 0.27 -4.11
C LEU A 375 0.65 0.18 -2.64
N GLU A 376 1.74 -0.51 -2.33
CA GLU A 376 2.25 -0.62 -0.96
C GLU A 376 2.57 0.76 -0.36
N ALA A 377 3.19 1.60 -1.16
CA ALA A 377 3.55 2.93 -0.74
C ALA A 377 2.33 3.85 -0.60
N LEU A 378 1.31 3.72 -1.45
CA LEU A 378 0.04 4.42 -1.31
C LEU A 378 -0.70 3.98 -0.04
N ARG A 379 -0.77 2.67 0.24
CA ARG A 379 -1.36 2.14 1.49
C ARG A 379 -0.65 2.69 2.72
N PHE A 380 0.66 2.78 2.67
CA PHE A 380 1.45 3.36 3.74
C PHE A 380 1.14 4.86 3.93
N ASP A 381 1.08 5.64 2.84
CA ASP A 381 0.76 7.08 2.88
C ASP A 381 -0.65 7.35 3.41
N LEU A 382 -1.62 6.51 3.01
CA LEU A 382 -3.00 6.61 3.46
C LEU A 382 -3.24 6.14 4.90
N GLY A 383 -2.49 5.12 5.37
CA GLY A 383 -2.72 4.47 6.66
C GLY A 383 -1.87 5.00 7.82
N SER A 384 -0.81 5.76 7.54
CA SER A 384 0.11 6.25 8.58
C SER A 384 -0.45 7.46 9.31
N PRO A 385 -0.27 7.57 10.65
CA PRO A 385 -0.52 8.83 11.34
C PRO A 385 0.39 9.91 10.77
N GLU A 386 -0.09 11.13 10.64
CA GLU A 386 0.67 12.24 10.05
C GLU A 386 1.32 13.12 11.13
N VAL A 387 2.46 13.68 10.78
CA VAL A 387 3.13 14.76 11.51
C VAL A 387 3.19 16.00 10.61
N PHE A 388 2.81 17.14 11.16
CA PHE A 388 2.80 18.44 10.47
C PHE A 388 3.98 19.27 10.89
N VAL A 389 4.82 19.62 9.93
CA VAL A 389 5.99 20.46 10.14
C VAL A 389 5.94 21.70 9.26
N PHE A 390 6.69 22.71 9.61
CA PHE A 390 6.71 23.97 8.89
C PHE A 390 8.03 24.15 8.14
N THR A 391 7.93 24.72 6.94
CA THR A 391 9.12 25.31 6.31
C THR A 391 9.49 26.62 6.99
N PRO A 392 10.72 27.13 6.84
CA PRO A 392 11.09 28.47 7.36
C PRO A 392 10.24 29.62 6.83
N LYS A 393 9.54 29.41 5.70
CA LYS A 393 8.60 30.37 5.09
C LYS A 393 7.17 30.26 5.67
N GLY A 394 6.94 29.36 6.63
CA GLY A 394 5.64 29.13 7.25
C GLY A 394 4.68 28.21 6.48
N SER A 395 5.12 27.60 5.37
CA SER A 395 4.30 26.62 4.65
C SER A 395 4.25 25.30 5.45
N VAL A 396 3.07 24.70 5.55
CA VAL A 396 2.86 23.42 6.24
C VAL A 396 3.19 22.26 5.31
N VAL A 397 3.93 21.28 5.82
CA VAL A 397 4.26 20.03 5.14
C VAL A 397 3.76 18.86 6.00
N ALA A 398 2.89 18.02 5.43
CA ALA A 398 2.43 16.79 6.06
C ALA A 398 3.37 15.63 5.71
N LEU A 399 3.78 14.88 6.72
CA LEU A 399 4.68 13.73 6.59
C LEU A 399 4.10 12.53 7.36
N PRO A 400 4.42 11.29 6.98
CA PRO A 400 4.09 10.12 7.79
C PRO A 400 4.65 10.22 9.20
N GLY A 401 3.94 9.68 10.18
CA GLY A 401 4.38 9.68 11.58
C GLY A 401 5.71 8.98 11.79
N GLY A 402 6.61 9.64 12.51
CA GLY A 402 7.99 9.18 12.74
C GLY A 402 8.96 9.51 11.62
N SER A 403 8.53 10.34 10.64
CA SER A 403 9.38 10.88 9.58
C SER A 403 10.56 11.68 10.15
N THR A 404 11.61 11.75 9.36
CA THR A 404 12.90 12.39 9.69
C THR A 404 13.13 13.62 8.81
N PRO A 405 14.13 14.47 9.08
CA PRO A 405 14.52 15.55 8.19
C PRO A 405 14.82 15.14 6.76
N VAL A 406 15.28 13.90 6.53
CA VAL A 406 15.49 13.37 5.18
C VAL A 406 14.16 13.17 4.47
N ASP A 407 13.15 12.59 5.15
CA ASP A 407 11.78 12.46 4.60
C ASP A 407 11.22 13.83 4.22
N PHE A 408 11.40 14.83 5.09
CA PHE A 408 11.01 16.22 4.81
C PHE A 408 11.73 16.78 3.57
N ALA A 409 13.04 16.57 3.44
CA ALA A 409 13.82 17.07 2.31
C ALA A 409 13.29 16.52 0.98
N PHE A 410 13.01 15.20 0.92
CA PHE A 410 12.42 14.57 -0.26
C PHE A 410 10.96 14.99 -0.52
N SER A 411 10.21 15.38 0.51
CA SER A 411 8.84 15.87 0.34
C SER A 411 8.81 17.28 -0.27
N VAL A 412 9.80 18.11 0.05
CA VAL A 412 9.94 19.46 -0.52
C VAL A 412 10.33 19.38 -2.00
N HIS A 413 11.44 18.72 -2.31
CA HIS A 413 11.90 18.47 -3.68
C HIS A 413 12.90 17.32 -3.73
N THR A 414 12.88 16.53 -4.81
CA THR A 414 13.83 15.41 -4.99
C THR A 414 15.29 15.87 -4.89
N ASP A 415 15.67 16.98 -5.55
CA ASP A 415 17.05 17.50 -5.50
C ASP A 415 17.46 17.97 -4.10
N VAL A 416 16.52 18.52 -3.31
CA VAL A 416 16.78 18.90 -1.93
C VAL A 416 17.07 17.65 -1.09
N GLY A 417 16.30 16.58 -1.32
CA GLY A 417 16.50 15.28 -0.70
C GLY A 417 17.87 14.67 -1.05
N LEU A 418 18.18 14.59 -2.35
CA LEU A 418 19.44 14.00 -2.82
C LEU A 418 20.68 14.78 -2.33
N ARG A 419 20.56 16.09 -2.20
CA ARG A 419 21.65 16.99 -1.75
C ARG A 419 21.61 17.31 -0.25
N CYS A 420 20.78 16.62 0.54
CA CYS A 420 20.66 16.88 1.97
C CYS A 420 21.96 16.56 2.69
N ALA A 421 22.60 17.57 3.31
CA ALA A 421 23.82 17.43 4.09
C ALA A 421 23.59 17.58 5.59
N GLY A 422 22.49 18.20 6.01
CA GLY A 422 22.15 18.43 7.40
C GLY A 422 20.77 19.06 7.54
N ALA A 423 20.28 19.17 8.76
CA ALA A 423 19.00 19.79 9.05
C ALA A 423 19.03 20.58 10.35
N LYS A 424 18.25 21.67 10.39
CA LYS A 424 17.93 22.39 11.61
C LYS A 424 16.45 22.21 11.92
N VAL A 425 16.14 21.87 13.14
CA VAL A 425 14.77 21.81 13.66
C VAL A 425 14.64 22.85 14.75
N ASN A 426 13.66 23.75 14.61
CA ASN A 426 13.45 24.89 15.51
C ASN A 426 14.75 25.72 15.71
N GLY A 427 15.51 25.94 14.63
CA GLY A 427 16.74 26.70 14.62
C GLY A 427 17.99 25.96 15.16
N ARG A 428 17.87 24.72 15.65
CA ARG A 428 18.96 23.89 16.18
C ARG A 428 19.36 22.80 15.20
N LEU A 429 20.65 22.61 14.99
CA LEU A 429 21.17 21.50 14.19
C LEU A 429 20.82 20.16 14.86
N VAL A 430 20.25 19.23 14.11
CA VAL A 430 19.85 17.90 14.59
C VAL A 430 20.43 16.80 13.70
N PRO A 431 20.63 15.58 14.22
CA PRO A 431 20.92 14.41 13.41
C PRO A 431 19.82 14.15 12.38
N LEU A 432 20.20 13.67 11.17
CA LEU A 432 19.24 13.40 10.10
C LEU A 432 18.26 12.25 10.40
N GLU A 433 18.56 11.40 11.37
CA GLU A 433 17.70 10.32 11.87
C GLU A 433 16.68 10.77 12.95
N SER A 434 16.74 12.03 13.37
CA SER A 434 15.85 12.58 14.40
C SER A 434 14.38 12.54 13.93
N LYS A 435 13.47 12.11 14.83
CA LYS A 435 12.04 12.10 14.54
C LYS A 435 11.47 13.51 14.63
N LEU A 436 10.71 13.89 13.64
CA LEU A 436 9.99 15.16 13.60
C LEU A 436 8.69 15.08 14.39
N ASN A 437 8.31 16.17 15.04
CA ASN A 437 7.08 16.33 15.82
C ASN A 437 6.18 17.38 15.21
N ASN A 438 4.88 17.33 15.55
CA ASN A 438 3.94 18.36 15.11
C ASN A 438 4.38 19.75 15.58
N GLY A 439 4.41 20.69 14.65
CA GLY A 439 4.77 22.08 14.91
C GLY A 439 6.26 22.42 14.74
N ASP A 440 7.11 21.42 14.43
CA ASP A 440 8.53 21.66 14.19
C ASP A 440 8.74 22.50 12.93
N VAL A 441 9.62 23.50 13.01
CA VAL A 441 10.11 24.27 11.85
C VAL A 441 11.40 23.64 11.35
N VAL A 442 11.39 23.12 10.12
CA VAL A 442 12.49 22.33 9.53
C VAL A 442 13.17 23.10 8.41
N GLU A 443 14.48 23.29 8.54
CA GLU A 443 15.35 23.89 7.53
C GLU A 443 16.39 22.85 7.07
N ILE A 444 16.46 22.58 5.76
CA ILE A 444 17.42 21.65 5.18
C ILE A 444 18.67 22.40 4.72
N VAL A 445 19.83 21.89 5.12
CA VAL A 445 21.13 22.33 4.64
C VAL A 445 21.54 21.42 3.48
N THR A 446 21.70 22.00 2.29
CA THR A 446 22.06 21.27 1.07
C THR A 446 23.54 21.38 0.74
N ASN A 447 24.13 20.30 0.26
CA ASN A 447 25.48 20.32 -0.33
C ASN A 447 25.42 20.84 -1.75
N LYS A 448 26.30 21.81 -2.10
CA LYS A 448 26.39 22.41 -3.44
C LYS A 448 27.39 21.70 -4.35
N GLY A 449 28.10 20.67 -3.87
CA GLY A 449 29.09 19.92 -4.65
C GLY A 449 28.44 19.12 -5.79
N GLU A 450 29.16 18.93 -6.90
CA GLU A 450 28.68 18.17 -8.05
C GLU A 450 28.45 16.68 -7.72
N ASN A 451 29.22 16.13 -6.77
CA ASN A 451 29.12 14.73 -6.32
C ASN A 451 28.23 14.57 -5.07
N ALA A 452 27.30 15.50 -4.81
CA ALA A 452 26.38 15.39 -3.69
C ALA A 452 25.33 14.31 -3.94
N GLY A 453 25.30 13.27 -3.11
CA GLY A 453 24.34 12.19 -3.19
C GLY A 453 23.86 11.71 -1.81
N PRO A 454 22.80 10.88 -1.77
CA PRO A 454 22.26 10.35 -0.54
C PRO A 454 23.20 9.30 0.07
N SER A 455 23.14 9.10 1.40
CA SER A 455 23.79 7.97 2.06
C SER A 455 22.92 6.72 2.03
N ARG A 456 23.51 5.53 1.85
CA ARG A 456 22.79 4.24 1.94
C ARG A 456 22.20 4.02 3.33
N ASP A 457 22.84 4.54 4.37
CA ASP A 457 22.37 4.42 5.75
C ASP A 457 21.00 5.07 5.97
N TRP A 458 20.64 6.05 5.13
CA TRP A 458 19.32 6.68 5.22
C TRP A 458 18.17 5.69 5.01
N LEU A 459 18.38 4.61 4.24
CA LEU A 459 17.37 3.56 4.04
C LEU A 459 16.96 2.85 5.35
N ASN A 460 17.78 2.93 6.40
CA ASN A 460 17.51 2.29 7.69
C ASN A 460 16.49 3.09 8.52
N PHE A 461 16.42 4.41 8.36
CA PHE A 461 15.59 5.26 9.21
C PHE A 461 14.52 6.05 8.48
N VAL A 462 14.62 6.31 7.15
CA VAL A 462 13.56 6.98 6.39
C VAL A 462 12.25 6.20 6.45
N LYS A 463 11.16 6.94 6.62
CA LYS A 463 9.81 6.39 6.74
C LYS A 463 9.01 6.52 5.45
N SER A 464 9.19 7.62 4.73
CA SER A 464 8.48 7.87 3.48
C SER A 464 8.91 6.85 2.40
N PRO A 465 7.96 6.09 1.82
CA PRO A 465 8.24 5.21 0.69
C PRO A 465 8.85 5.98 -0.49
N ARG A 466 8.38 7.21 -0.73
CA ARG A 466 8.91 8.10 -1.78
C ARG A 466 10.39 8.39 -1.57
N ALA A 467 10.81 8.77 -0.36
CA ALA A 467 12.23 9.01 -0.07
C ALA A 467 13.04 7.73 -0.29
N ARG A 468 12.53 6.58 0.19
CA ARG A 468 13.19 5.27 0.03
C ARG A 468 13.35 4.88 -1.44
N SER A 469 12.31 5.04 -2.24
CA SER A 469 12.34 4.75 -3.69
C SER A 469 13.35 5.64 -4.41
N LYS A 470 13.34 6.95 -4.14
CA LYS A 470 14.30 7.91 -4.74
C LYS A 470 15.75 7.62 -4.36
N ILE A 471 16.02 7.27 -3.11
CA ILE A 471 17.36 6.86 -2.66
C ILE A 471 17.80 5.58 -3.39
N LYS A 472 16.94 4.56 -3.47
CA LYS A 472 17.25 3.32 -4.18
C LYS A 472 17.51 3.57 -5.67
N ALA A 473 16.66 4.37 -6.33
CA ALA A 473 16.80 4.70 -7.75
C ALA A 473 18.13 5.43 -8.03
N TRP A 474 18.53 6.36 -7.13
CA TRP A 474 19.80 7.05 -7.25
C TRP A 474 20.99 6.07 -7.21
N PHE A 475 21.02 5.15 -6.23
CA PHE A 475 22.09 4.15 -6.14
C PHE A 475 22.05 3.12 -7.28
N SER A 476 20.89 2.80 -7.81
CA SER A 476 20.78 1.93 -9.00
C SER A 476 21.34 2.60 -10.23
N LYS A 477 21.07 3.91 -10.40
CA LYS A 477 21.63 4.71 -11.49
C LYS A 477 23.16 4.85 -11.36
N GLU A 478 23.66 5.19 -10.17
CA GLU A 478 25.11 5.30 -9.90
C GLU A 478 25.83 3.98 -10.16
N ARG A 479 25.27 2.84 -9.67
CA ARG A 479 25.84 1.50 -9.94
C ARG A 479 25.86 1.18 -11.43
N ARG A 480 24.80 1.56 -12.17
CA ARG A 480 24.72 1.35 -13.61
C ARG A 480 25.80 2.18 -14.33
N GLU A 481 26.03 3.43 -13.93
CA GLU A 481 27.08 4.29 -14.50
C GLU A 481 28.47 3.71 -14.20
N GLU A 482 28.73 3.27 -12.97
CA GLU A 482 29.97 2.58 -12.60
C GLU A 482 30.19 1.28 -13.41
N ALA A 483 29.12 0.49 -13.61
CA ALA A 483 29.17 -0.73 -14.41
C ALA A 483 29.42 -0.42 -15.89
N ILE A 484 28.81 0.64 -16.45
CA ILE A 484 29.08 1.11 -17.82
C ILE A 484 30.55 1.51 -17.99
N ASP A 485 31.11 2.28 -17.06
CA ASP A 485 32.51 2.73 -17.13
C ASP A 485 33.49 1.55 -16.96
N ALA A 486 33.22 0.65 -16.02
CA ALA A 486 34.01 -0.57 -15.83
C ALA A 486 33.95 -1.49 -17.06
N GLY A 487 32.78 -1.65 -17.66
CA GLY A 487 32.58 -2.42 -18.89
C GLY A 487 33.28 -1.81 -20.08
N ARG A 488 33.17 -0.48 -20.26
CA ARG A 488 33.87 0.27 -21.30
C ARG A 488 35.37 0.11 -21.17
N GLU A 489 35.92 0.25 -19.95
CA GLU A 489 37.36 0.07 -19.70
C GLU A 489 37.79 -1.37 -19.94
N SER A 490 37.00 -2.37 -19.55
CA SER A 490 37.27 -3.78 -19.76
C SER A 490 37.32 -4.14 -21.24
N ILE A 491 36.35 -3.69 -22.03
CA ILE A 491 36.35 -3.86 -23.50
C ILE A 491 37.54 -3.12 -24.15
N ALA A 492 37.80 -1.87 -23.77
CA ALA A 492 38.93 -1.13 -24.28
C ALA A 492 40.29 -1.79 -23.98
N ARG A 493 40.42 -2.41 -22.80
CA ARG A 493 41.62 -3.18 -22.39
C ARG A 493 41.79 -4.42 -23.24
N GLN A 494 40.73 -5.18 -23.52
CA GLN A 494 40.76 -6.35 -24.38
C GLN A 494 41.02 -5.99 -25.85
N MET A 495 40.42 -4.90 -26.35
CA MET A 495 40.72 -4.39 -27.71
C MET A 495 42.19 -4.04 -27.89
N ARG A 496 42.82 -3.37 -26.92
CA ARG A 496 44.28 -3.08 -26.94
C ARG A 496 45.09 -4.35 -26.96
N LYS A 497 44.73 -5.38 -26.21
CA LYS A 497 45.40 -6.69 -26.23
C LYS A 497 45.27 -7.40 -27.57
N ALA A 498 44.12 -7.21 -28.26
CA ALA A 498 43.86 -7.82 -29.56
C ALA A 498 44.39 -6.95 -30.73
N GLY A 499 45.08 -5.83 -30.47
CA GLY A 499 45.66 -4.97 -31.50
C GLY A 499 44.64 -4.24 -32.38
N LEU A 500 43.38 -4.12 -31.91
CA LEU A 500 42.29 -3.52 -32.67
C LEU A 500 42.32 -1.99 -32.58
N PRO A 501 41.98 -1.25 -33.66
CA PRO A 501 42.02 0.21 -33.70
C PRO A 501 40.82 0.81 -32.94
N LEU A 502 41.00 1.15 -31.66
CA LEU A 502 39.99 1.69 -30.75
C LEU A 502 39.14 2.81 -31.33
N GLN A 503 39.78 3.82 -31.98
CA GLN A 503 39.09 5.01 -32.49
C GLN A 503 38.11 4.70 -33.63
N LYS A 504 38.40 3.71 -34.48
CA LYS A 504 37.52 3.36 -35.61
C LYS A 504 36.31 2.53 -35.14
N ILE A 505 36.45 1.72 -34.11
CA ILE A 505 35.42 0.81 -33.60
C ILE A 505 34.47 1.55 -32.67
N PHE A 506 34.96 2.46 -31.83
CA PHE A 506 34.10 3.31 -30.96
C PHE A 506 33.37 4.41 -31.77
N ALA A 507 33.87 4.85 -32.92
CA ALA A 507 33.19 5.81 -33.78
C ALA A 507 32.28 5.16 -34.84
N GLY A 508 32.33 3.82 -35.00
CA GLY A 508 31.57 3.09 -36.00
C GLY A 508 30.28 2.45 -35.46
N HIS A 509 29.37 2.07 -36.36
CA HIS A 509 28.11 1.41 -36.05
C HIS A 509 28.28 -0.04 -35.57
N SER A 510 29.47 -0.65 -35.72
CA SER A 510 29.74 -2.07 -35.47
C SER A 510 29.54 -2.51 -34.03
N LEU A 511 29.73 -1.65 -33.04
CA LEU A 511 29.49 -1.98 -31.64
C LEU A 511 27.98 -1.91 -31.27
N LEU A 512 27.24 -1.03 -31.92
CA LEU A 512 25.80 -0.92 -31.80
C LEU A 512 25.08 -2.12 -32.44
N GLU A 513 25.53 -2.51 -33.65
CA GLU A 513 25.00 -3.68 -34.34
C GLU A 513 25.28 -4.95 -33.53
N LEU A 514 26.46 -5.10 -32.95
CA LEU A 514 26.78 -6.20 -32.07
C LEU A 514 25.93 -6.21 -30.78
N ALA A 515 25.64 -5.02 -30.20
CA ALA A 515 24.75 -4.91 -29.06
C ALA A 515 23.34 -5.42 -29.41
N HIS A 516 22.80 -5.03 -30.56
CA HIS A 516 21.50 -5.49 -31.05
C HIS A 516 21.49 -6.98 -31.37
N ASP A 517 22.55 -7.54 -31.98
CA ASP A 517 22.69 -8.97 -32.23
C ASP A 517 22.72 -9.79 -30.93
N MET A 518 23.24 -9.18 -29.87
CA MET A 518 23.24 -9.77 -28.53
C MET A 518 21.98 -9.46 -27.70
N HIS A 519 20.95 -8.87 -28.32
CA HIS A 519 19.67 -8.50 -27.71
C HIS A 519 19.76 -7.43 -26.62
N TYR A 520 20.75 -6.52 -26.71
CA TYR A 520 20.83 -5.32 -25.88
C TYR A 520 20.22 -4.11 -26.61
N ALA A 521 19.51 -3.25 -25.86
CA ALA A 521 18.80 -2.11 -26.45
C ALA A 521 19.75 -1.02 -27.00
N ASP A 522 20.94 -0.88 -26.39
CA ASP A 522 21.94 0.12 -26.72
C ASP A 522 23.36 -0.33 -26.29
N ILE A 523 24.37 0.46 -26.63
CA ILE A 523 25.77 0.21 -26.27
C ILE A 523 26.01 0.29 -24.76
N ASP A 524 25.30 1.19 -24.06
CA ASP A 524 25.45 1.37 -22.62
C ASP A 524 24.90 0.16 -21.86
N ALA A 525 23.83 -0.47 -22.35
CA ALA A 525 23.32 -1.73 -21.82
C ALA A 525 24.33 -2.88 -21.98
N LEU A 526 25.03 -2.93 -23.11
CA LEU A 526 26.13 -3.89 -23.35
C LEU A 526 27.31 -3.62 -22.41
N TYR A 527 27.72 -2.36 -22.24
CA TYR A 527 28.79 -2.00 -21.30
C TYR A 527 28.41 -2.35 -19.86
N SER A 528 27.19 -2.03 -19.43
CA SER A 528 26.69 -2.42 -18.10
C SER A 528 26.75 -3.92 -17.88
N ALA A 529 26.28 -4.72 -18.86
CA ALA A 529 26.33 -6.17 -18.78
C ALA A 529 27.76 -6.74 -18.66
N VAL A 530 28.75 -6.08 -19.28
CA VAL A 530 30.17 -6.44 -19.12
C VAL A 530 30.72 -6.03 -17.77
N GLY A 531 30.38 -4.82 -17.29
CA GLY A 531 30.79 -4.33 -15.97
C GLY A 531 30.23 -5.16 -14.83
N ASP A 532 28.99 -5.62 -14.95
CA ASP A 532 28.33 -6.52 -14.01
C ASP A 532 28.82 -8.01 -14.12
N GLY A 533 29.66 -8.32 -15.13
CA GLY A 533 30.20 -9.65 -15.32
C GLY A 533 29.23 -10.65 -15.97
N HIS A 534 28.09 -10.19 -16.48
CA HIS A 534 27.11 -11.05 -17.19
C HIS A 534 27.62 -11.50 -18.55
N VAL A 535 28.49 -10.69 -19.20
CA VAL A 535 29.14 -10.96 -20.47
C VAL A 535 30.63 -10.72 -20.33
N SER A 536 31.47 -11.61 -20.85
CA SER A 536 32.92 -11.38 -20.84
C SER A 536 33.35 -10.42 -21.96
N ALA A 537 34.23 -9.47 -21.64
CA ALA A 537 34.78 -8.58 -22.65
C ALA A 537 35.51 -9.33 -23.77
N ALA A 538 36.09 -10.51 -23.47
CA ALA A 538 36.73 -11.39 -24.47
C ALA A 538 35.73 -11.92 -25.50
N SER A 539 34.53 -12.37 -25.05
CA SER A 539 33.48 -12.84 -25.95
C SER A 539 32.97 -11.77 -26.90
N ILE A 540 32.91 -10.51 -26.41
CA ILE A 540 32.54 -9.36 -27.26
C ILE A 540 33.60 -9.14 -28.35
N ILE A 541 34.88 -9.21 -28.00
CA ILE A 541 35.96 -9.03 -28.97
C ILE A 541 36.00 -10.16 -30.01
N GLU A 542 35.77 -11.40 -29.58
CA GLU A 542 35.67 -12.54 -30.50
C GLU A 542 34.55 -12.36 -31.53
N LYS A 543 33.36 -11.96 -31.06
CA LYS A 543 32.22 -11.68 -31.94
C LYS A 543 32.45 -10.48 -32.83
N LEU A 544 33.10 -9.43 -32.33
CA LEU A 544 33.47 -8.23 -33.10
C LEU A 544 34.48 -8.56 -34.19
N VAL A 545 35.49 -9.40 -33.89
CA VAL A 545 36.48 -9.87 -34.88
C VAL A 545 35.80 -10.75 -35.92
N ALA A 546 34.87 -11.59 -35.52
CA ALA A 546 34.09 -12.46 -36.43
C ALA A 546 33.20 -11.61 -37.37
N SER A 547 32.56 -10.52 -36.85
CA SER A 547 31.75 -9.65 -37.67
C SER A 547 32.56 -8.76 -38.62
N LEU A 548 33.76 -8.34 -38.21
CA LEU A 548 34.68 -7.54 -39.05
C LEU A 548 35.54 -8.41 -40.01
N GLY A 549 35.65 -9.72 -39.73
CA GLY A 549 36.48 -10.67 -40.49
C GLY A 549 35.73 -11.49 -41.55
N ALA A 550 34.49 -11.18 -41.86
CA ALA A 550 33.71 -11.84 -42.92
C ALA A 550 34.07 -11.42 -44.33
N GLU A 551 35.06 -10.52 -44.51
CA GLU A 551 35.70 -10.20 -45.77
C GLU A 551 37.22 -10.56 -45.67
N ASP A 552 37.58 -11.78 -46.01
CA ASP A 552 38.86 -12.42 -46.38
C ASP A 552 39.38 -13.52 -45.48
N SER A 553 39.33 -14.72 -46.11
CA SER A 553 40.25 -15.88 -46.01
C SER A 553 40.54 -16.60 -44.67
N HIS A 554 40.20 -17.86 -44.68
CA HIS A 554 40.75 -18.92 -43.77
C HIS A 554 42.28 -18.95 -43.70
N PRO A 555 42.83 -19.25 -42.49
CA PRO A 555 43.63 -20.48 -42.39
C PRO A 555 43.25 -21.31 -41.16
N GLU A 556 43.32 -22.63 -41.38
CA GLU A 556 43.37 -23.70 -40.40
C GLU A 556 44.38 -23.41 -39.28
N VAL A 557 44.01 -23.56 -38.04
CA VAL A 557 44.94 -23.66 -36.91
C VAL A 557 44.70 -24.95 -36.15
N THR A 558 45.75 -25.76 -36.24
CA THR A 558 46.04 -27.01 -35.56
C THR A 558 45.95 -26.88 -34.05
N ILE A 559 45.34 -27.88 -33.43
CA ILE A 559 45.27 -28.09 -31.99
C ILE A 559 46.65 -28.55 -31.49
N GLU A 560 47.31 -27.73 -30.65
CA GLU A 560 48.31 -28.19 -29.69
C GLU A 560 48.50 -27.21 -28.54
N ASN A 561 48.48 -27.79 -27.31
CA ASN A 561 48.85 -27.22 -26.02
C ASN A 561 47.74 -26.56 -25.15
N ILE A 562 47.11 -27.46 -24.39
CA ILE A 562 46.40 -27.14 -23.15
C ILE A 562 47.40 -27.26 -21.98
N PRO A 563 47.62 -26.21 -21.18
CA PRO A 563 48.26 -26.36 -19.88
C PRO A 563 47.21 -26.80 -18.85
N THR A 564 47.42 -27.99 -18.33
CA THR A 564 46.70 -28.55 -17.18
C THR A 564 46.99 -27.73 -15.91
N GLY A 565 46.04 -26.86 -15.55
CA GLY A 565 45.97 -26.27 -14.19
C GLY A 565 45.12 -27.18 -13.32
N VAL A 566 45.74 -27.77 -12.31
CA VAL A 566 45.12 -28.61 -11.30
C VAL A 566 44.11 -27.80 -10.50
N GLN A 567 42.83 -28.02 -10.78
CA GLN A 567 41.77 -27.69 -9.85
C GLN A 567 41.54 -28.89 -8.94
N THR A 568 41.83 -28.70 -7.66
CA THR A 568 41.44 -29.65 -6.61
C THR A 568 39.93 -29.66 -6.47
N THR A 569 39.27 -30.53 -7.20
CA THR A 569 37.89 -30.90 -6.94
C THR A 569 37.86 -31.79 -5.68
N ARG A 570 37.29 -31.23 -4.60
CA ARG A 570 36.78 -32.07 -3.52
C ARG A 570 35.68 -32.95 -4.11
N ARG A 571 35.97 -34.22 -4.29
CA ARG A 571 34.95 -35.25 -4.54
C ARG A 571 34.12 -35.39 -3.29
N THR A 572 32.90 -34.81 -3.28
CA THR A 572 31.81 -35.26 -2.42
C THR A 572 31.31 -36.57 -3.01
N SER A 573 31.60 -37.67 -2.37
CA SER A 573 30.99 -38.99 -2.68
C SER A 573 29.48 -38.79 -2.47
N SER A 574 28.70 -38.81 -3.56
CA SER A 574 27.25 -38.68 -3.48
C SER A 574 26.68 -39.96 -2.87
N ALA A 575 26.03 -39.81 -1.72
CA ALA A 575 25.23 -40.86 -1.06
C ALA A 575 23.89 -41.13 -1.81
N ILE A 576 23.78 -40.71 -3.05
CA ILE A 576 22.55 -40.75 -3.85
C ILE A 576 22.86 -41.35 -5.22
N GLU A 577 22.06 -42.32 -5.63
CA GLU A 577 22.03 -42.95 -6.94
C GLU A 577 20.94 -42.27 -7.79
N VAL A 578 21.27 -41.98 -9.04
CA VAL A 578 20.34 -41.38 -10.01
C VAL A 578 19.94 -42.48 -11.02
N GLU A 579 18.64 -42.64 -11.23
CA GLU A 579 18.16 -43.66 -12.19
C GLU A 579 18.50 -43.24 -13.63
N GLY A 580 19.31 -44.10 -14.28
CA GLY A 580 19.61 -44.01 -15.72
C GLY A 580 20.79 -43.13 -16.13
N VAL A 581 21.56 -42.57 -15.19
CA VAL A 581 22.72 -41.71 -15.52
C VAL A 581 23.87 -41.95 -14.53
N ASP A 582 25.02 -42.37 -15.01
CA ASP A 582 26.25 -42.50 -14.25
C ASP A 582 27.09 -41.24 -14.32
N ASP A 583 27.73 -40.87 -13.21
CA ASP A 583 28.70 -39.76 -13.09
C ASP A 583 28.15 -38.31 -13.24
N VAL A 584 26.98 -38.02 -12.67
CA VAL A 584 26.38 -36.68 -12.63
C VAL A 584 26.62 -36.01 -11.29
N LEU A 585 26.88 -34.66 -11.32
CA LEU A 585 27.00 -33.85 -10.11
C LEU A 585 25.64 -33.75 -9.41
N VAL A 586 25.54 -34.36 -8.23
CA VAL A 586 24.32 -34.30 -7.38
C VAL A 586 24.52 -33.31 -6.25
N LYS A 587 23.54 -32.46 -6.02
CA LYS A 587 23.52 -31.48 -4.92
C LYS A 587 22.22 -31.59 -4.14
N LEU A 588 22.30 -31.61 -2.80
CA LEU A 588 21.15 -31.54 -1.95
C LEU A 588 20.57 -30.10 -1.98
N ALA A 589 19.25 -29.98 -2.14
CA ALA A 589 18.55 -28.69 -2.15
C ALA A 589 18.60 -28.03 -0.78
N ARG A 590 18.90 -26.74 -0.76
CA ARG A 590 18.98 -25.96 0.47
C ARG A 590 17.61 -25.57 1.05
N CYS A 591 16.55 -25.64 0.25
CA CYS A 591 15.19 -25.25 0.66
C CYS A 591 14.48 -26.29 1.52
N CYS A 592 14.90 -27.56 1.48
CA CYS A 592 14.28 -28.66 2.22
C CYS A 592 15.27 -29.61 2.91
N THR A 593 16.59 -29.42 2.68
CA THR A 593 17.68 -30.15 3.32
C THR A 593 17.38 -31.64 3.51
N PRO A 594 17.25 -32.44 2.41
CA PRO A 594 16.91 -33.86 2.50
C PRO A 594 18.00 -34.67 3.24
N VAL A 595 17.56 -35.61 4.09
CA VAL A 595 18.41 -36.51 4.84
C VAL A 595 18.12 -37.98 4.47
N PRO A 596 19.05 -38.93 4.68
CA PRO A 596 18.80 -40.34 4.39
C PRO A 596 17.57 -40.88 5.11
N GLY A 597 16.66 -41.49 4.34
CA GLY A 597 15.36 -41.93 4.82
C GLY A 597 14.19 -41.08 4.37
N ASP A 598 14.43 -39.82 3.97
CA ASP A 598 13.39 -39.03 3.34
C ASP A 598 13.02 -39.57 1.94
N PRO A 599 11.75 -39.52 1.53
CA PRO A 599 11.40 -39.72 0.12
C PRO A 599 11.93 -38.50 -0.67
N ILE A 600 12.69 -38.78 -1.75
CA ILE A 600 13.41 -37.76 -2.50
C ILE A 600 13.13 -37.82 -4.00
N MET A 601 13.14 -36.65 -4.63
CA MET A 601 13.08 -36.48 -6.08
C MET A 601 14.27 -35.65 -6.59
N GLY A 602 14.79 -36.01 -7.77
CA GLY A 602 15.84 -35.25 -8.45
C GLY A 602 15.26 -34.29 -9.50
N PHE A 603 15.87 -33.12 -9.64
CA PHE A 603 15.52 -32.15 -10.66
C PHE A 603 16.76 -31.70 -11.43
N ILE A 604 16.74 -31.83 -12.76
CA ILE A 604 17.86 -31.47 -13.64
C ILE A 604 17.95 -29.95 -13.72
N THR A 605 19.04 -29.38 -13.24
CA THR A 605 19.29 -27.92 -13.29
C THR A 605 20.08 -27.55 -14.54
N LYS A 606 19.83 -26.37 -15.13
CA LYS A 606 20.59 -25.87 -16.29
C LYS A 606 22.04 -25.54 -15.85
N GLY A 607 22.98 -26.41 -16.19
CA GLY A 607 24.42 -26.17 -15.98
C GLY A 607 24.99 -26.47 -14.59
N SER A 608 24.19 -27.00 -13.62
CA SER A 608 24.65 -27.25 -12.24
C SER A 608 24.44 -28.69 -11.74
N GLY A 609 24.08 -29.65 -12.62
CA GLY A 609 23.79 -31.03 -12.26
C GLY A 609 22.36 -31.25 -11.76
N ILE A 610 22.18 -32.26 -10.89
CA ILE A 610 20.88 -32.64 -10.35
C ILE A 610 20.74 -32.08 -8.93
N SER A 611 19.65 -31.33 -8.70
CA SER A 611 19.24 -30.86 -7.36
C SER A 611 18.25 -31.86 -6.76
N VAL A 612 18.57 -32.40 -5.59
CA VAL A 612 17.72 -33.37 -4.90
C VAL A 612 16.91 -32.71 -3.83
N HIS A 613 15.59 -32.85 -3.91
CA HIS A 613 14.62 -32.31 -2.99
C HIS A 613 13.89 -33.45 -2.26
N ARG A 614 13.28 -33.16 -1.13
CA ARG A 614 12.25 -33.99 -0.53
C ARG A 614 10.98 -33.94 -1.39
N GLU A 615 10.24 -35.02 -1.49
CA GLU A 615 8.98 -35.06 -2.25
C GLU A 615 7.91 -34.14 -1.66
N ASP A 616 7.90 -33.92 -0.34
CA ASP A 616 6.97 -33.02 0.36
C ASP A 616 7.36 -31.53 0.31
N CYS A 617 8.44 -31.19 -0.36
CA CYS A 617 8.91 -29.81 -0.51
C CYS A 617 8.00 -29.03 -1.46
N ILE A 618 7.53 -27.85 -1.03
CA ILE A 618 6.68 -26.94 -1.84
C ILE A 618 7.35 -26.63 -3.18
N ASN A 619 8.66 -26.33 -3.18
CA ASN A 619 9.40 -26.05 -4.40
C ASN A 619 9.51 -27.28 -5.32
N ALA A 620 9.62 -28.50 -4.74
CA ALA A 620 9.65 -29.74 -5.51
C ALA A 620 8.29 -29.99 -6.18
N SER A 621 7.20 -29.83 -5.45
CA SER A 621 5.84 -29.96 -5.98
C SER A 621 5.55 -28.96 -7.11
N ASP A 622 6.04 -27.73 -7.01
CA ASP A 622 5.88 -26.71 -8.05
C ASP A 622 6.75 -27.04 -9.30
N LEU A 623 7.96 -27.57 -9.10
CA LEU A 623 8.83 -28.02 -10.19
C LEU A 623 8.23 -29.23 -10.92
N GLU A 624 7.66 -30.17 -10.20
CA GLU A 624 6.98 -31.33 -10.77
C GLU A 624 5.77 -30.95 -11.62
N LYS A 625 4.94 -30.01 -11.14
CA LYS A 625 3.75 -29.52 -11.87
C LYS A 625 4.09 -28.73 -13.13
N ASN A 626 5.14 -27.90 -13.07
CA ASN A 626 5.44 -26.96 -14.13
C ASN A 626 6.51 -27.43 -15.11
N GLN A 627 7.38 -28.40 -14.73
CA GLN A 627 8.54 -28.88 -15.50
C GLN A 627 8.79 -30.37 -15.28
N SER A 628 7.77 -31.21 -15.38
CA SER A 628 7.84 -32.68 -15.15
C SER A 628 8.89 -33.40 -16.00
N GLU A 629 9.19 -32.86 -17.19
CA GLU A 629 10.22 -33.43 -18.11
C GLU A 629 11.67 -33.41 -17.54
N ARG A 630 11.90 -32.64 -16.48
CA ARG A 630 13.20 -32.44 -15.83
C ARG A 630 13.33 -33.17 -14.49
N VAL A 631 12.27 -33.87 -14.09
CA VAL A 631 12.23 -34.67 -12.88
C VAL A 631 12.88 -36.04 -13.18
N VAL A 632 13.77 -36.50 -12.28
CA VAL A 632 14.46 -37.78 -12.37
C VAL A 632 14.34 -38.55 -11.07
N GLY A 633 14.20 -39.87 -11.16
CA GLY A 633 14.22 -40.78 -10.02
C GLY A 633 15.58 -40.77 -9.34
N VAL A 634 15.61 -40.63 -8.02
CA VAL A 634 16.83 -40.69 -7.21
C VAL A 634 16.57 -41.53 -5.97
N LYS A 635 17.62 -42.25 -5.51
CA LYS A 635 17.54 -43.10 -4.32
C LYS A 635 18.75 -42.95 -3.43
N TRP A 636 18.54 -43.09 -2.11
CA TRP A 636 19.62 -43.10 -1.14
C TRP A 636 20.43 -44.41 -1.24
N LEU A 637 21.75 -44.31 -1.30
CA LEU A 637 22.65 -45.47 -1.23
C LEU A 637 22.82 -45.92 0.22
N PRO A 638 22.62 -47.19 0.55
CA PRO A 638 22.80 -47.68 1.91
C PRO A 638 24.30 -47.67 2.30
N GLY A 639 24.60 -47.03 3.46
CA GLY A 639 25.91 -47.07 4.07
C GLY A 639 26.81 -45.85 3.88
N ALA A 640 26.36 -44.75 3.30
CA ALA A 640 27.13 -43.53 3.19
C ALA A 640 27.07 -42.74 4.53
N ALA A 641 28.14 -42.76 5.29
CA ALA A 641 28.33 -41.90 6.45
C ALA A 641 28.60 -40.46 5.95
N SER A 642 27.61 -39.61 5.99
CA SER A 642 27.72 -38.17 5.69
C SER A 642 27.04 -37.36 6.75
N ILE A 643 27.61 -36.21 7.08
CA ILE A 643 27.00 -35.23 7.99
C ILE A 643 25.98 -34.45 7.16
N PHE A 644 24.74 -34.38 7.66
CA PHE A 644 23.63 -33.69 7.00
C PHE A 644 23.27 -32.42 7.77
N LEU A 645 22.85 -31.40 7.03
CA LEU A 645 22.28 -30.16 7.59
C LEU A 645 20.79 -30.35 7.75
N VAL A 646 20.29 -30.02 8.94
CA VAL A 646 18.85 -30.03 9.27
C VAL A 646 18.42 -28.65 9.69
N ASN A 647 17.32 -28.17 9.11
CA ASN A 647 16.65 -26.94 9.53
C ASN A 647 15.35 -27.29 10.24
N ILE A 648 15.17 -26.74 11.44
CA ILE A 648 13.90 -26.83 12.17
C ILE A 648 13.35 -25.45 12.50
N GLN A 649 12.03 -25.34 12.53
CA GLN A 649 11.33 -24.18 13.09
C GLN A 649 10.60 -24.63 14.35
N VAL A 650 10.77 -23.84 15.41
CA VAL A 650 10.12 -24.02 16.71
C VAL A 650 9.18 -22.84 16.91
N GLU A 651 7.91 -23.13 17.15
CA GLU A 651 6.88 -22.14 17.45
C GLU A 651 6.45 -22.28 18.91
N ALA A 652 6.53 -21.20 19.65
CA ALA A 652 6.30 -21.22 21.09
C ALA A 652 5.66 -19.92 21.57
N LEU A 653 4.99 -19.97 22.71
CA LEU A 653 4.61 -18.77 23.45
C LEU A 653 5.89 -18.17 24.07
N ASP A 654 6.14 -16.88 23.75
CA ASP A 654 7.33 -16.18 24.25
C ASP A 654 7.33 -16.06 25.79
N ARG A 655 8.38 -16.54 26.40
CA ARG A 655 8.67 -16.45 27.83
C ARG A 655 10.13 -16.29 28.12
N ALA A 656 10.43 -15.81 29.32
CA ALA A 656 11.81 -15.75 29.79
C ALA A 656 12.47 -17.13 29.74
N ARG A 657 13.71 -17.19 29.27
CA ARG A 657 14.57 -18.38 29.13
C ARG A 657 14.14 -19.40 28.05
N LEU A 658 13.10 -19.15 27.25
CA LEU A 658 12.67 -20.08 26.19
C LEU A 658 13.83 -20.47 25.26
N LEU A 659 14.59 -19.52 24.73
CA LEU A 659 15.73 -19.77 23.87
C LEU A 659 16.82 -20.62 24.57
N ALA A 660 17.09 -20.34 25.86
CA ALA A 660 18.04 -21.09 26.63
C ALA A 660 17.60 -22.56 26.85
N ASP A 661 16.31 -22.79 27.08
CA ASP A 661 15.76 -24.11 27.23
C ASP A 661 15.83 -24.91 25.91
N VAL A 662 15.47 -24.28 24.78
CA VAL A 662 15.54 -24.92 23.44
C VAL A 662 16.99 -25.26 23.08
N THR A 663 17.94 -24.31 23.25
CA THR A 663 19.35 -24.57 22.92
C THR A 663 19.97 -25.61 23.84
N ARG A 664 19.59 -25.65 25.13
CA ARG A 664 20.02 -26.68 26.07
C ARG A 664 19.52 -28.06 25.65
N THR A 665 18.25 -28.20 25.33
CA THR A 665 17.63 -29.45 24.87
C THR A 665 18.32 -29.95 23.60
N LEU A 666 18.58 -29.07 22.63
CA LEU A 666 19.33 -29.44 21.42
C LEU A 666 20.73 -29.91 21.74
N SER A 667 21.43 -29.25 22.65
CA SER A 667 22.79 -29.64 23.10
C SER A 667 22.79 -30.98 23.83
N GLU A 668 21.80 -31.26 24.68
CA GLU A 668 21.61 -32.54 25.37
C GLU A 668 21.33 -33.69 24.41
N GLN A 669 20.76 -33.41 23.25
CA GLN A 669 20.58 -34.36 22.15
C GLN A 669 21.83 -34.49 21.27
N HIS A 670 22.97 -33.95 21.70
CA HIS A 670 24.27 -34.04 20.99
C HIS A 670 24.28 -33.53 19.56
N VAL A 671 23.44 -32.54 19.24
CA VAL A 671 23.45 -31.88 17.92
C VAL A 671 24.28 -30.57 17.98
N ASN A 672 25.07 -30.33 16.93
CA ASN A 672 25.89 -29.15 16.80
C ASN A 672 25.13 -28.04 16.07
N ILE A 673 24.75 -26.98 16.80
CA ILE A 673 23.99 -25.84 16.25
C ILE A 673 24.93 -24.95 15.43
N LEU A 674 24.67 -24.79 14.14
CA LEU A 674 25.43 -23.92 13.24
C LEU A 674 24.86 -22.51 13.20
N SER A 675 23.55 -22.39 13.23
CA SER A 675 22.88 -21.08 13.26
C SER A 675 21.58 -21.13 14.05
N ALA A 676 21.22 -20.01 14.66
CA ALA A 676 19.95 -19.81 15.33
C ALA A 676 19.43 -18.41 15.00
N ALA A 677 18.18 -18.32 14.58
CA ALA A 677 17.49 -17.06 14.34
C ALA A 677 16.18 -17.06 15.15
N VAL A 678 15.96 -16.02 15.93
CA VAL A 678 14.77 -15.91 16.79
C VAL A 678 14.05 -14.61 16.45
N SER A 679 12.76 -14.67 16.28
CA SER A 679 11.89 -13.52 16.11
C SER A 679 10.65 -13.71 16.97
N THR A 680 10.22 -12.65 17.66
CA THR A 680 8.98 -12.66 18.43
C THR A 680 7.96 -11.73 17.79
N SER A 681 6.76 -12.24 17.54
CA SER A 681 5.66 -11.44 17.01
C SER A 681 5.05 -10.53 18.08
N LYS A 682 4.23 -9.55 17.66
CA LYS A 682 3.50 -8.67 18.60
C LYS A 682 2.52 -9.44 19.50
N ASP A 683 2.11 -10.64 19.08
CA ASP A 683 1.17 -11.51 19.79
C ASP A 683 1.88 -12.48 20.75
N ARG A 684 3.15 -12.22 21.09
CA ARG A 684 3.98 -13.06 21.93
C ARG A 684 4.20 -14.48 21.41
N VAL A 685 4.17 -14.68 20.12
CA VAL A 685 4.59 -15.92 19.46
C VAL A 685 6.06 -15.80 19.11
N ALA A 686 6.89 -16.65 19.68
CA ALA A 686 8.30 -16.78 19.36
C ALA A 686 8.49 -17.82 18.26
N ILE A 687 9.09 -17.41 17.16
CA ILE A 687 9.48 -18.28 16.05
C ILE A 687 11.00 -18.37 16.07
N SER A 688 11.52 -19.56 16.36
CA SER A 688 12.96 -19.83 16.41
C SER A 688 13.34 -20.83 15.33
N ARG A 689 14.30 -20.48 14.50
CA ARG A 689 14.85 -21.35 13.45
C ARG A 689 16.25 -21.77 13.81
N PHE A 690 16.51 -23.06 13.78
CA PHE A 690 17.81 -23.63 14.06
C PHE A 690 18.29 -24.44 12.87
N THR A 691 19.58 -24.26 12.51
CA THR A 691 20.30 -25.12 11.58
C THR A 691 21.38 -25.86 12.35
N PHE A 692 21.39 -27.17 12.25
CA PHE A 692 22.39 -28.00 12.93
C PHE A 692 22.85 -29.14 12.06
N GLU A 693 24.01 -29.74 12.43
CA GLU A 693 24.58 -30.88 11.79
C GLU A 693 24.13 -32.18 12.49
N MET A 694 23.85 -33.22 11.69
CA MET A 694 23.44 -34.52 12.18
C MET A 694 24.09 -35.63 11.34
N ALA A 695 24.57 -36.67 12.02
CA ALA A 695 25.20 -37.84 11.38
C ALA A 695 24.22 -39.01 11.19
N ASP A 696 23.16 -39.10 12.00
CA ASP A 696 22.16 -40.16 11.95
C ASP A 696 20.75 -39.61 11.83
N ALA A 697 20.09 -39.83 10.70
CA ALA A 697 18.74 -39.37 10.42
C ALA A 697 17.69 -39.97 11.38
N LYS A 698 17.90 -41.14 11.95
CA LYS A 698 16.98 -41.77 12.91
C LYS A 698 16.90 -41.01 14.24
N HIS A 699 17.94 -40.24 14.55
CA HIS A 699 17.98 -39.39 15.76
C HIS A 699 17.10 -38.14 15.64
N LEU A 700 16.72 -37.74 14.46
CA LEU A 700 15.97 -36.50 14.21
C LEU A 700 14.62 -36.49 14.88
N ASP A 701 13.86 -37.56 14.83
CA ASP A 701 12.55 -37.69 15.46
C ASP A 701 12.64 -37.56 16.99
N SER A 702 13.73 -38.10 17.59
CA SER A 702 14.02 -37.95 19.02
C SER A 702 14.29 -36.46 19.38
N VAL A 703 15.06 -35.76 18.54
CA VAL A 703 15.36 -34.32 18.73
C VAL A 703 14.08 -33.50 18.65
N LEU A 704 13.26 -33.73 17.63
CA LEU A 704 11.98 -33.02 17.47
C LEU A 704 11.02 -33.28 18.64
N ALA A 705 10.94 -34.54 19.11
CA ALA A 705 10.13 -34.90 20.25
C ALA A 705 10.62 -34.23 21.56
N ALA A 706 11.93 -34.19 21.78
CA ALA A 706 12.52 -33.53 22.95
C ALA A 706 12.22 -32.02 22.97
N VAL A 707 12.32 -31.34 21.82
CA VAL A 707 12.03 -29.90 21.71
C VAL A 707 10.54 -29.63 21.88
N ARG A 708 9.64 -30.48 21.38
CA ARG A 708 8.19 -30.38 21.61
C ARG A 708 7.81 -30.51 23.09
N GLY A 709 8.61 -31.24 23.88
CA GLY A 709 8.39 -31.39 25.32
C GLY A 709 8.70 -30.14 26.17
N ILE A 710 9.26 -29.09 25.58
CA ILE A 710 9.61 -27.87 26.29
C ILE A 710 8.34 -27.05 26.57
N GLU A 711 8.18 -26.61 27.81
CA GLU A 711 7.04 -25.78 28.22
C GLU A 711 6.92 -24.51 27.35
N GLY A 712 5.73 -24.26 26.80
CA GLY A 712 5.44 -23.13 25.91
C GLY A 712 5.66 -23.42 24.43
N VAL A 713 6.34 -24.50 24.03
CA VAL A 713 6.45 -24.95 22.64
C VAL A 713 5.20 -25.69 22.25
N TYR A 714 4.53 -25.23 21.20
CA TYR A 714 3.31 -25.84 20.69
C TYR A 714 3.49 -26.48 19.30
N ASP A 715 4.53 -26.11 18.56
CA ASP A 715 4.86 -26.79 17.31
C ASP A 715 6.37 -26.78 17.01
N VAL A 716 6.83 -27.91 16.41
CA VAL A 716 8.22 -28.07 15.94
C VAL A 716 8.19 -28.89 14.65
N TYR A 717 8.73 -28.34 13.60
CA TYR A 717 8.78 -29.00 12.29
C TYR A 717 10.03 -28.63 11.50
N ARG A 718 10.31 -29.44 10.48
CA ARG A 718 11.43 -29.19 9.52
C ARG A 718 11.00 -28.18 8.48
N THR A 719 11.89 -27.26 8.15
CA THR A 719 11.68 -26.22 7.14
C THR A 719 12.58 -26.41 5.94
#